data_361b100260c898da0c719f53b46e1862
#
_entry.id   361b100260c898da0c719f53b46e1862
#
_cell.length_a   1.000
_cell.length_b   1.000
_cell.length_c   1.000
_cell.angle_alpha   90.00
_cell.angle_beta   90.00
_cell.angle_gamma   90.00
#
_symmetry.space_group_name_H-M   'P 1'
#
loop_
_entity.id
_entity.type
_entity.pdbx_description
1 polymer ?
#
loop_
_entity_poly.entity_id
_entity_poly.type
_entity_poly.pdbx_seq_one_letter_code
_entity_poly.pdbx_strand_id
1 'polypeptide(L)'
;MKKGILGILAHVDAGKTTLSEELLYKTGAIRQKGSVDGKDTVMDSDPMEAARGITIYSAEADIQTDRMHLTLLDTPGHVDFSGETERTLAVLDAAILVVSGLDGIQSHTRTLWDLLRKTHVPTFVFLNKMDIAVRPLEELLGEMKTQLSDGAIPFYTGTAVDLSVTESEDNSREGSSGPRVHLSEDVVEDIASLDEDLMETYLDTGEITSRDIQRLIQEEKLFPVISGSARLGEGTEELLSILEDYLPEKTYPEDFGALCYKVDRDNKGNRLTFLKITGGSLKNRMEIQVDEEKTCKVTEIRVYRGEKYDVLPEAGPGSLVAVTGIDGSLPGRGYGIQGDLSSRELEPVFRYEAIPEGAVSSHTLLVALRELEEEDPLLDVTWDQKKDRIQVRLMGEIQKEVLIQTLKSRFDVPANFIETSVTYRETLEMPVEGHGHFEPLRHFADVWIRVEPLPAGSGISAISECPTDELDENYQRQILRTLMNGRHTGVLLNEPLTDVRFVLTHGKSHTKHTEGGDFRKATNLAVRDAQLHGMCRILEPYYHIRLSVPNDKMGRAMTDLTNMHGTIEPPLQTADGVLLEGLVPVSEIAGYQAKVTSYTGGLGQLSLEPGGYHPCHNEDEVLARSDYNFRTDPKNPYQSIYVHQEMAPLDPDLDGRHPEAGYGYDRSVYISNEMGNVNQPQRDQEGRLIGGSSWWSENAENKGSDGNSYDGYGGLESDLQEIFERTYGKIERKDLGQSYVIESEKEPEETVEEAKASYLAAHPKEVERREKRNPAQAKRKRYVLVDGYNVIYQMPELYHLSQEAGFDAARGRLLDLLANYQGYLDCECIVVFDAYKVKGNPGSTMKWGEVYVVYTREAQTADAYIERATHVIAHRETADIAVVTSDGAEQMIVAGEGARRISSREFEAELQRVNGEGMDAFRRMKQ
;
A
#
# COMPACT_ATOMS: atom_id res chain seq x y z
N MET A 1 18.81 38.74 -10.20
CA MET A 1 18.15 37.64 -10.93
C MET A 1 17.96 36.52 -9.96
N LYS A 2 16.72 36.23 -9.59
CA LYS A 2 16.39 35.15 -8.67
C LYS A 2 16.80 33.81 -9.30
N LYS A 3 17.32 32.90 -8.48
CA LYS A 3 17.66 31.54 -8.90
C LYS A 3 16.99 30.55 -7.94
N GLY A 4 16.56 29.42 -8.46
CA GLY A 4 15.96 28.37 -7.62
C GLY A 4 15.51 27.17 -8.44
N ILE A 5 15.03 26.17 -7.73
CA ILE A 5 14.50 24.93 -8.28
C ILE A 5 13.01 24.92 -8.01
N LEU A 6 12.22 24.88 -9.07
CA LEU A 6 10.77 24.89 -9.03
C LEU A 6 10.19 23.53 -9.44
N GLY A 7 9.48 22.87 -8.54
CA GLY A 7 8.79 21.61 -8.84
C GLY A 7 7.37 21.83 -9.38
N ILE A 8 6.91 21.00 -10.30
CA ILE A 8 5.50 20.92 -10.67
C ILE A 8 4.93 19.57 -10.25
N LEU A 9 3.91 19.62 -9.40
CA LEU A 9 3.24 18.45 -8.83
C LEU A 9 1.77 18.47 -9.18
N ALA A 10 1.20 17.32 -9.47
CA ALA A 10 -0.20 17.19 -9.82
C ALA A 10 -0.71 15.76 -9.64
N HIS A 11 -1.99 15.62 -9.37
CA HIS A 11 -2.68 14.36 -9.61
C HIS A 11 -2.67 14.02 -11.13
N VAL A 12 -2.76 12.73 -11.44
CA VAL A 12 -2.84 12.24 -12.84
C VAL A 12 -3.96 13.00 -13.57
N ASP A 13 -3.71 13.36 -14.82
CA ASP A 13 -4.62 14.14 -15.69
C ASP A 13 -4.97 15.56 -15.22
N ALA A 14 -4.42 16.11 -14.14
CA ALA A 14 -4.66 17.50 -13.76
C ALA A 14 -4.05 18.52 -14.76
N GLY A 15 -3.17 18.07 -15.66
CA GLY A 15 -2.57 18.86 -16.72
C GLY A 15 -1.18 19.40 -16.40
N LYS A 16 -0.41 18.66 -15.59
CA LYS A 16 0.97 18.95 -15.20
C LYS A 16 1.87 19.22 -16.43
N THR A 17 2.04 18.22 -17.29
CA THR A 17 2.89 18.32 -18.49
C THR A 17 2.44 19.43 -19.43
N THR A 18 1.12 19.66 -19.55
CA THR A 18 0.58 20.77 -20.35
C THR A 18 1.00 22.15 -19.79
N LEU A 19 1.02 22.30 -18.45
CA LEU A 19 1.49 23.51 -17.80
C LEU A 19 3.00 23.68 -17.96
N SER A 20 3.78 22.62 -17.78
CA SER A 20 5.23 22.63 -17.99
C SER A 20 5.59 23.10 -19.42
N GLU A 21 4.97 22.51 -20.44
CA GLU A 21 5.17 22.89 -21.84
C GLU A 21 4.76 24.36 -22.11
N GLU A 22 3.67 24.83 -21.52
CA GLU A 22 3.23 26.22 -21.67
C GLU A 22 4.21 27.21 -21.04
N LEU A 23 4.71 26.92 -19.83
CA LEU A 23 5.73 27.75 -19.17
C LEU A 23 7.03 27.81 -19.98
N LEU A 24 7.49 26.70 -20.52
CA LEU A 24 8.67 26.61 -21.39
C LEU A 24 8.47 27.40 -22.71
N TYR A 25 7.26 27.33 -23.27
CA TYR A 25 6.93 28.08 -24.48
C TYR A 25 6.87 29.60 -24.24
N LYS A 26 6.22 30.03 -23.15
CA LYS A 26 6.10 31.46 -22.78
C LYS A 26 7.45 32.09 -22.45
N THR A 27 8.36 31.36 -21.84
CA THR A 27 9.71 31.84 -21.55
C THR A 27 10.68 31.71 -22.73
N GLY A 28 10.23 31.15 -23.88
CA GLY A 28 11.03 30.99 -25.07
C GLY A 28 12.08 29.87 -24.97
N ALA A 29 12.02 29.02 -23.97
CA ALA A 29 12.89 27.85 -23.83
C ALA A 29 12.63 26.83 -24.95
N ILE A 30 11.38 26.72 -25.38
CA ILE A 30 10.97 25.92 -26.55
C ILE A 30 10.31 26.80 -27.61
N ARG A 31 10.45 26.42 -28.87
CA ARG A 31 9.90 27.18 -30.02
C ARG A 31 8.46 26.84 -30.38
N GLN A 32 8.06 25.64 -30.07
CA GLN A 32 6.72 25.08 -30.33
C GLN A 32 6.29 24.31 -29.10
N LYS A 33 5.04 24.46 -28.74
CA LYS A 33 4.42 23.74 -27.61
C LYS A 33 4.14 22.31 -28.04
N GLY A 34 4.65 21.35 -27.28
CA GLY A 34 4.29 19.95 -27.40
C GLY A 34 2.88 19.66 -26.88
N SER A 35 2.35 18.50 -27.21
CA SER A 35 1.03 18.04 -26.79
C SER A 35 1.12 16.60 -26.32
N VAL A 36 0.52 16.30 -25.16
CA VAL A 36 0.46 14.93 -24.61
C VAL A 36 -0.26 14.00 -25.61
N ASP A 37 -1.34 14.47 -26.22
CA ASP A 37 -2.07 13.70 -27.25
C ASP A 37 -1.22 13.48 -28.52
N GLY A 38 -0.38 14.45 -28.87
CA GLY A 38 0.54 14.38 -30.00
C GLY A 38 1.78 13.54 -29.75
N LYS A 39 2.07 13.22 -28.47
CA LYS A 39 3.28 12.51 -28.03
C LYS A 39 4.58 13.19 -28.44
N ASP A 40 4.59 14.53 -28.45
CA ASP A 40 5.71 15.37 -28.90
C ASP A 40 6.15 16.38 -27.80
N THR A 41 5.84 16.09 -26.54
CA THR A 41 6.25 16.91 -25.39
C THR A 41 7.74 16.81 -25.13
N VAL A 42 8.33 17.91 -24.70
CA VAL A 42 9.78 18.00 -24.39
C VAL A 42 10.07 17.36 -23.02
N MET A 43 9.12 17.45 -22.07
CA MET A 43 9.28 16.96 -20.71
C MET A 43 9.11 15.43 -20.63
N ASP A 44 8.15 14.83 -21.33
CA ASP A 44 7.92 13.38 -21.36
C ASP A 44 8.61 12.78 -22.61
N SER A 45 9.94 12.80 -22.64
CA SER A 45 10.73 12.36 -23.79
C SER A 45 10.96 10.85 -23.86
N ASP A 46 10.74 10.12 -22.75
CA ASP A 46 10.87 8.66 -22.72
C ASP A 46 9.74 7.98 -23.53
N PRO A 47 10.05 7.00 -24.39
CA PRO A 47 9.05 6.27 -25.15
C PRO A 47 7.97 5.58 -24.30
N MET A 48 8.28 5.19 -23.08
CA MET A 48 7.32 4.57 -22.15
C MET A 48 6.34 5.58 -21.60
N GLU A 49 6.81 6.79 -21.25
CA GLU A 49 6.00 7.93 -20.82
C GLU A 49 5.07 8.37 -21.94
N ALA A 50 5.62 8.61 -23.13
CA ALA A 50 4.85 9.01 -24.32
C ALA A 50 3.80 7.94 -24.74
N ALA A 51 4.09 6.64 -24.54
CA ALA A 51 3.13 5.59 -24.85
C ALA A 51 1.93 5.57 -23.90
N ARG A 52 2.15 5.87 -22.61
CA ARG A 52 1.16 5.80 -21.53
C ARG A 52 0.51 7.13 -21.20
N GLY A 53 1.13 8.25 -21.59
CA GLY A 53 0.69 9.60 -21.26
C GLY A 53 0.84 9.96 -19.78
N ILE A 54 1.77 9.33 -19.07
CA ILE A 54 2.10 9.60 -17.66
C ILE A 54 3.60 9.84 -17.51
N THR A 55 3.98 10.81 -16.68
CA THR A 55 5.38 11.04 -16.29
C THR A 55 5.81 9.95 -15.30
N ILE A 56 6.91 9.27 -15.57
CA ILE A 56 7.50 8.18 -14.77
C ILE A 56 8.76 8.68 -14.07
N TYR A 57 9.60 9.43 -14.78
CA TYR A 57 10.88 9.96 -14.32
C TYR A 57 10.82 11.47 -14.17
N SER A 58 11.56 12.01 -13.21
CA SER A 58 11.70 13.46 -13.08
C SER A 58 12.55 14.03 -14.24
N ALA A 59 12.00 15.02 -14.93
CA ALA A 59 12.63 15.71 -16.03
C ALA A 59 13.04 17.14 -15.63
N GLU A 60 14.16 17.64 -16.18
CA GLU A 60 14.69 18.96 -15.89
C GLU A 60 14.59 19.86 -17.13
N ALA A 61 14.17 21.11 -16.92
CA ALA A 61 14.19 22.15 -17.95
C ALA A 61 14.48 23.53 -17.33
N ASP A 62 15.10 24.43 -18.09
CA ASP A 62 15.37 25.78 -17.64
C ASP A 62 14.26 26.76 -18.04
N ILE A 63 13.77 27.54 -17.10
CA ILE A 63 12.88 28.69 -17.31
C ILE A 63 13.68 29.96 -17.04
N GLN A 64 13.81 30.81 -18.02
CA GLN A 64 14.55 32.07 -17.90
C GLN A 64 13.70 33.27 -18.34
N THR A 65 13.58 34.25 -17.46
CA THR A 65 13.03 35.57 -17.73
C THR A 65 14.09 36.65 -17.45
N ASP A 66 13.75 37.91 -17.65
CA ASP A 66 14.68 39.01 -17.32
C ASP A 66 15.00 39.09 -15.82
N ARG A 67 14.13 38.60 -14.96
CA ARG A 67 14.21 38.75 -13.49
C ARG A 67 14.55 37.47 -12.75
N MET A 68 14.27 36.29 -13.33
CA MET A 68 14.50 34.99 -12.70
C MET A 68 15.12 33.98 -13.68
N HIS A 69 15.87 33.03 -13.12
CA HIS A 69 16.34 31.83 -13.79
C HIS A 69 16.06 30.63 -12.89
N LEU A 70 15.08 29.83 -13.23
CA LEU A 70 14.63 28.69 -12.45
C LEU A 70 14.90 27.40 -13.23
N THR A 71 15.35 26.36 -12.53
CA THR A 71 15.31 25.00 -13.04
C THR A 71 13.98 24.37 -12.69
N LEU A 72 13.18 24.07 -13.70
CA LEU A 72 11.91 23.39 -13.58
C LEU A 72 12.15 21.90 -13.45
N LEU A 73 11.61 21.28 -12.39
CA LEU A 73 11.56 19.83 -12.20
C LEU A 73 10.13 19.35 -12.38
N ASP A 74 9.92 18.56 -13.41
CA ASP A 74 8.65 17.84 -13.61
C ASP A 74 8.70 16.53 -12.79
N THR A 75 7.69 16.28 -11.95
CA THR A 75 7.66 15.13 -11.05
C THR A 75 6.64 14.10 -11.51
N PRO A 76 6.84 12.80 -11.23
CA PRO A 76 5.82 11.80 -11.49
C PRO A 76 4.49 12.14 -10.83
N GLY A 77 3.39 12.00 -11.57
CA GLY A 77 2.03 12.29 -11.07
C GLY A 77 1.28 11.06 -10.58
N HIS A 78 1.86 9.86 -10.68
CA HIS A 78 1.22 8.60 -10.29
C HIS A 78 1.74 8.09 -8.95
N VAL A 79 0.84 7.55 -8.11
CA VAL A 79 1.17 7.05 -6.75
C VAL A 79 2.27 5.99 -6.77
N ASP A 80 2.33 5.14 -7.79
CA ASP A 80 3.36 4.09 -7.92
C ASP A 80 4.79 4.64 -8.02
N PHE A 81 4.96 5.93 -8.33
CA PHE A 81 6.28 6.61 -8.43
C PHE A 81 6.50 7.63 -7.31
N SER A 82 5.72 7.55 -6.24
CA SER A 82 5.80 8.48 -5.11
C SER A 82 7.19 8.53 -4.46
N GLY A 83 7.95 7.45 -4.48
CA GLY A 83 9.32 7.44 -3.97
C GLY A 83 10.27 8.37 -4.76
N GLU A 84 10.10 8.53 -6.07
CA GLU A 84 10.82 9.52 -6.88
C GLU A 84 10.33 10.94 -6.57
N THR A 85 9.02 11.11 -6.45
CA THR A 85 8.41 12.39 -6.06
C THR A 85 8.98 12.87 -4.73
N GLU A 86 9.04 12.03 -3.70
CA GLU A 86 9.56 12.38 -2.37
C GLU A 86 11.03 12.82 -2.42
N ARG A 87 11.88 12.10 -3.18
CA ARG A 87 13.30 12.48 -3.38
C ARG A 87 13.43 13.81 -4.11
N THR A 88 12.56 14.07 -5.07
CA THR A 88 12.53 15.32 -5.82
C THR A 88 12.09 16.49 -4.93
N LEU A 89 11.07 16.29 -4.06
CA LEU A 89 10.63 17.32 -3.11
C LEU A 89 11.77 17.85 -2.23
N ALA A 90 12.65 16.98 -1.78
CA ALA A 90 13.79 17.37 -0.93
C ALA A 90 14.78 18.35 -1.57
N VAL A 91 14.74 18.48 -2.89
CA VAL A 91 15.62 19.38 -3.63
C VAL A 91 14.92 20.64 -4.14
N LEU A 92 13.61 20.79 -3.95
CA LEU A 92 12.87 21.97 -4.38
C LEU A 92 13.17 23.19 -3.51
N ASP A 93 13.07 24.35 -4.10
CA ASP A 93 13.06 25.64 -3.41
C ASP A 93 11.64 26.23 -3.37
N ALA A 94 10.79 25.83 -4.30
CA ALA A 94 9.35 26.08 -4.31
C ALA A 94 8.64 25.03 -5.18
N ALA A 95 7.32 24.93 -5.05
CA ALA A 95 6.51 24.03 -5.83
C ALA A 95 5.25 24.73 -6.40
N ILE A 96 4.80 24.24 -7.56
CA ILE A 96 3.47 24.51 -8.09
C ILE A 96 2.64 23.24 -7.96
N LEU A 97 1.59 23.30 -7.14
CA LEU A 97 0.58 22.25 -7.05
C LEU A 97 -0.53 22.52 -8.06
N VAL A 98 -0.66 21.68 -9.07
CA VAL A 98 -1.69 21.81 -10.11
C VAL A 98 -2.95 21.05 -9.70
N VAL A 99 -4.06 21.75 -9.59
CA VAL A 99 -5.37 21.20 -9.25
C VAL A 99 -6.31 21.34 -10.45
N SER A 100 -7.05 20.28 -10.77
CA SER A 100 -8.02 20.31 -11.87
C SER A 100 -9.31 21.01 -11.44
N GLY A 101 -9.72 22.07 -12.12
CA GLY A 101 -11.02 22.73 -11.91
C GLY A 101 -12.21 21.86 -12.28
N LEU A 102 -11.99 20.82 -13.11
CA LEU A 102 -13.03 19.84 -13.45
C LEU A 102 -13.27 18.84 -12.31
N ASP A 103 -12.20 18.31 -11.74
CA ASP A 103 -12.24 17.20 -10.78
C ASP A 103 -12.15 17.65 -9.32
N GLY A 104 -11.67 18.89 -9.06
CA GLY A 104 -11.40 19.43 -7.73
C GLY A 104 -10.21 18.76 -7.04
N ILE A 105 -10.22 18.76 -5.71
CA ILE A 105 -9.16 18.16 -4.89
C ILE A 105 -9.35 16.65 -4.82
N GLN A 106 -8.44 15.92 -5.45
CA GLN A 106 -8.38 14.47 -5.44
C GLN A 106 -7.54 13.95 -4.25
N SER A 107 -7.64 12.66 -3.93
CA SER A 107 -6.87 12.06 -2.83
C SER A 107 -5.36 12.25 -2.98
N HIS A 108 -4.83 11.96 -4.16
CA HIS A 108 -3.40 12.13 -4.41
C HIS A 108 -2.96 13.60 -4.34
N THR A 109 -3.85 14.56 -4.64
CA THR A 109 -3.59 16.00 -4.41
C THR A 109 -3.33 16.28 -2.93
N ARG A 110 -4.09 15.64 -2.02
CA ARG A 110 -3.88 15.76 -0.57
C ARG A 110 -2.57 15.11 -0.13
N THR A 111 -2.29 13.90 -0.62
CA THR A 111 -1.01 13.24 -0.33
C THR A 111 0.17 14.13 -0.73
N LEU A 112 0.13 14.73 -1.93
CA LEU A 112 1.16 15.67 -2.39
C LEU A 112 1.21 16.94 -1.52
N TRP A 113 0.06 17.44 -1.10
CA TRP A 113 -0.03 18.58 -0.20
C TRP A 113 0.61 18.29 1.16
N ASP A 114 0.29 17.14 1.75
CA ASP A 114 0.86 16.72 3.05
C ASP A 114 2.37 16.53 2.96
N LEU A 115 2.87 15.97 1.86
CA LEU A 115 4.31 15.85 1.61
C LEU A 115 4.99 17.21 1.47
N LEU A 116 4.38 18.16 0.74
CA LEU A 116 4.89 19.52 0.60
C LEU A 116 4.97 20.23 1.97
N ARG A 117 3.94 20.08 2.80
CA ARG A 117 3.90 20.62 4.17
C ARG A 117 4.99 20.03 5.05
N LYS A 118 5.18 18.70 5.03
CA LYS A 118 6.19 17.99 5.82
C LYS A 118 7.62 18.32 5.39
N THR A 119 7.82 18.57 4.10
CA THR A 119 9.14 18.93 3.55
C THR A 119 9.42 20.43 3.58
N HIS A 120 8.47 21.23 4.09
CA HIS A 120 8.59 22.68 4.21
C HIS A 120 8.94 23.37 2.88
N VAL A 121 8.25 22.98 1.79
CA VAL A 121 8.42 23.55 0.47
C VAL A 121 7.40 24.66 0.23
N PRO A 122 7.81 25.94 0.02
CA PRO A 122 6.92 27.02 -0.37
C PRO A 122 6.08 26.65 -1.59
N THR A 123 4.75 26.73 -1.49
CA THR A 123 3.83 26.17 -2.49
C THR A 123 2.92 27.23 -3.10
N PHE A 124 2.84 27.24 -4.43
CA PHE A 124 1.88 27.98 -5.25
C PHE A 124 0.86 27.00 -5.81
N VAL A 125 -0.41 27.40 -5.92
CA VAL A 125 -1.47 26.52 -6.45
C VAL A 125 -1.92 27.04 -7.80
N PHE A 126 -1.92 26.18 -8.83
CA PHE A 126 -2.47 26.49 -10.15
C PHE A 126 -3.76 25.69 -10.37
N LEU A 127 -4.91 26.37 -10.36
CA LEU A 127 -6.21 25.79 -10.63
C LEU A 127 -6.43 25.75 -12.16
N ASN A 128 -6.15 24.58 -12.73
CA ASN A 128 -6.11 24.34 -14.18
C ASN A 128 -7.46 23.88 -14.75
N LYS A 129 -7.60 23.88 -16.07
CA LYS A 129 -8.81 23.44 -16.82
C LYS A 129 -10.05 24.25 -16.51
N MET A 130 -9.90 25.53 -16.17
CA MET A 130 -11.04 26.41 -15.89
C MET A 130 -11.90 26.69 -17.13
N ASP A 131 -11.37 26.50 -18.34
CA ASP A 131 -12.08 26.57 -19.60
C ASP A 131 -13.20 25.53 -19.77
N ILE A 132 -13.12 24.41 -19.04
CA ILE A 132 -14.09 23.31 -19.08
C ILE A 132 -14.68 22.99 -17.70
N ALA A 133 -14.34 23.74 -16.67
CA ALA A 133 -14.84 23.55 -15.33
C ALA A 133 -16.36 23.74 -15.26
N VAL A 134 -17.07 22.81 -14.62
CA VAL A 134 -18.53 22.88 -14.42
C VAL A 134 -18.87 23.57 -13.10
N ARG A 135 -18.00 23.43 -12.11
CA ARG A 135 -18.17 24.00 -10.76
C ARG A 135 -17.76 25.48 -10.75
N PRO A 136 -18.50 26.35 -10.03
CA PRO A 136 -18.12 27.75 -9.85
C PRO A 136 -16.74 27.87 -9.16
N LEU A 137 -15.96 28.90 -9.54
CA LEU A 137 -14.64 29.15 -8.93
C LEU A 137 -14.71 29.33 -7.41
N GLU A 138 -15.74 30.03 -6.91
CA GLU A 138 -15.93 30.23 -5.47
C GLU A 138 -16.10 28.93 -4.69
N GLU A 139 -16.78 27.94 -5.27
CA GLU A 139 -16.93 26.60 -4.67
C GLU A 139 -15.58 25.86 -4.59
N LEU A 140 -14.79 25.91 -5.65
CA LEU A 140 -13.46 25.31 -5.71
C LEU A 140 -12.49 25.98 -4.72
N LEU A 141 -12.52 27.32 -4.60
CA LEU A 141 -11.73 28.04 -3.61
C LEU A 141 -12.17 27.72 -2.17
N GLY A 142 -13.48 27.58 -1.93
CA GLY A 142 -14.01 27.12 -0.64
C GLY A 142 -13.56 25.71 -0.28
N GLU A 143 -13.51 24.81 -1.27
CA GLU A 143 -12.97 23.45 -1.10
C GLU A 143 -11.47 23.49 -0.76
N MET A 144 -10.67 24.33 -1.43
CA MET A 144 -9.25 24.50 -1.14
C MET A 144 -9.01 25.03 0.28
N LYS A 145 -9.75 26.05 0.70
CA LYS A 145 -9.66 26.57 2.08
C LYS A 145 -9.98 25.49 3.11
N THR A 146 -11.00 24.68 2.88
CA THR A 146 -11.43 23.63 3.82
C THR A 146 -10.50 22.43 3.84
N GLN A 147 -9.98 22.00 2.68
CA GLN A 147 -9.27 20.72 2.55
C GLN A 147 -7.75 20.85 2.50
N LEU A 148 -7.21 22.04 2.13
CA LEU A 148 -5.77 22.27 2.10
C LEU A 148 -5.35 23.25 3.21
N SER A 149 -5.75 24.53 3.11
CA SER A 149 -5.41 25.54 4.10
C SER A 149 -6.27 26.79 3.95
N ASP A 150 -6.62 27.43 5.07
CA ASP A 150 -7.25 28.76 5.09
C ASP A 150 -6.38 29.84 4.41
N GLY A 151 -5.06 29.62 4.35
CA GLY A 151 -4.11 30.49 3.64
C GLY A 151 -4.08 30.31 2.12
N ALA A 152 -4.95 29.48 1.53
CA ALA A 152 -5.13 29.40 0.07
C ALA A 152 -5.91 30.60 -0.44
N ILE A 153 -5.18 31.66 -0.83
CA ILE A 153 -5.76 32.96 -1.22
C ILE A 153 -5.63 33.16 -2.74
N PRO A 154 -6.72 33.57 -3.44
CA PRO A 154 -6.69 33.80 -4.89
C PRO A 154 -5.94 35.08 -5.24
N PHE A 155 -4.81 34.94 -5.93
CA PHE A 155 -4.04 36.07 -6.45
C PHE A 155 -4.48 36.46 -7.87
N TYR A 156 -5.04 35.46 -8.63
CA TYR A 156 -5.56 35.69 -9.95
C TYR A 156 -6.76 34.75 -10.22
N THR A 157 -7.89 35.34 -10.66
CA THR A 157 -9.17 34.61 -10.84
C THR A 157 -9.64 34.49 -12.28
N GLY A 158 -8.83 34.93 -13.26
CA GLY A 158 -9.22 34.88 -14.68
C GLY A 158 -10.20 35.97 -15.15
N THR A 159 -10.83 36.71 -14.25
CA THR A 159 -11.57 37.91 -14.57
C THR A 159 -10.60 39.07 -14.51
N ALA A 160 -10.46 39.82 -15.60
CA ALA A 160 -9.67 41.05 -15.59
C ALA A 160 -10.20 41.98 -14.50
N VAL A 161 -9.61 41.91 -13.30
CA VAL A 161 -9.69 43.02 -12.35
C VAL A 161 -8.91 44.13 -13.03
N ASP A 162 -9.58 45.25 -13.28
CA ASP A 162 -9.12 46.42 -14.04
C ASP A 162 -7.58 46.58 -13.96
N LEU A 163 -6.92 46.32 -15.07
CA LEU A 163 -5.51 46.63 -15.29
C LEU A 163 -5.40 48.18 -15.44
N SER A 164 -5.83 48.92 -14.41
CA SER A 164 -5.55 50.32 -14.32
C SER A 164 -4.09 50.47 -13.92
N VAL A 165 -3.25 50.67 -14.92
CA VAL A 165 -1.88 51.13 -14.76
C VAL A 165 -1.93 52.46 -14.02
N THR A 166 -1.91 52.46 -12.70
CA THR A 166 -1.52 53.64 -11.95
C THR A 166 0.00 53.66 -11.99
N GLU A 167 0.56 54.50 -12.89
CA GLU A 167 1.94 54.92 -12.84
C GLU A 167 2.22 55.58 -11.50
N SER A 168 2.57 54.77 -10.48
CA SER A 168 3.24 55.33 -9.31
C SER A 168 4.66 55.66 -9.73
N GLU A 169 5.00 56.96 -9.63
CA GLU A 169 6.30 57.57 -9.91
C GLU A 169 7.41 56.99 -9.04
N ASP A 170 7.79 55.75 -9.28
CA ASP A 170 9.12 55.28 -8.89
C ASP A 170 9.94 54.93 -10.14
N ASN A 171 10.47 55.99 -10.75
CA ASN A 171 11.23 56.05 -12.01
C ASN A 171 12.58 55.35 -11.94
N SER A 172 12.84 54.35 -11.11
CA SER A 172 14.15 53.69 -10.99
C SER A 172 14.23 52.25 -11.53
N ARG A 173 13.19 51.72 -12.18
CA ARG A 173 13.17 50.38 -12.76
C ARG A 173 12.58 50.30 -14.17
N GLU A 174 13.26 50.93 -15.11
CA GLU A 174 13.05 50.75 -16.55
C GLU A 174 13.49 49.33 -16.93
N GLY A 175 12.55 48.51 -17.47
CA GLY A 175 12.94 47.29 -18.20
C GLY A 175 12.04 46.03 -18.06
N SER A 176 10.86 46.06 -17.46
CA SER A 176 9.98 44.89 -17.54
C SER A 176 8.71 45.11 -18.35
N SER A 177 8.57 44.41 -19.48
CA SER A 177 7.43 44.49 -20.41
C SER A 177 6.42 43.35 -20.22
N GLY A 178 6.14 42.90 -19.00
CA GLY A 178 5.14 41.86 -18.70
C GLY A 178 3.96 42.41 -17.86
N PRO A 179 2.79 41.74 -17.89
CA PRO A 179 1.67 42.12 -17.03
C PRO A 179 2.03 41.96 -15.56
N ARG A 180 1.81 42.97 -14.75
CA ARG A 180 1.98 42.91 -13.29
C ARG A 180 0.63 42.57 -12.68
N VAL A 181 0.59 41.58 -11.79
CA VAL A 181 -0.60 41.26 -11.00
C VAL A 181 -0.70 42.24 -9.86
N HIS A 182 -1.76 43.10 -9.86
CA HIS A 182 -2.09 43.93 -8.71
C HIS A 182 -3.11 43.19 -7.85
N LEU A 183 -2.79 43.01 -6.58
CA LEU A 183 -3.72 42.44 -5.61
C LEU A 183 -4.79 43.47 -5.24
N SER A 184 -6.05 43.04 -5.16
CA SER A 184 -7.15 43.90 -4.71
C SER A 184 -7.04 44.17 -3.19
N GLU A 185 -7.69 45.23 -2.71
CA GLU A 185 -7.73 45.55 -1.28
C GLU A 185 -8.26 44.38 -0.43
N ASP A 186 -9.31 43.67 -0.92
CA ASP A 186 -9.87 42.50 -0.25
C ASP A 186 -8.85 41.37 -0.10
N VAL A 187 -8.04 41.11 -1.14
CA VAL A 187 -6.98 40.08 -1.11
C VAL A 187 -5.85 40.49 -0.15
N VAL A 188 -5.50 41.78 -0.13
CA VAL A 188 -4.49 42.32 0.79
C VAL A 188 -4.96 42.22 2.26
N GLU A 189 -6.26 42.47 2.54
CA GLU A 189 -6.85 42.29 3.87
C GLU A 189 -6.88 40.80 4.27
N ASP A 190 -7.27 39.91 3.36
CA ASP A 190 -7.21 38.45 3.58
C ASP A 190 -5.79 38.00 3.95
N ILE A 191 -4.77 38.50 3.22
CA ILE A 191 -3.35 38.18 3.49
C ILE A 191 -2.93 38.73 4.87
N ALA A 192 -3.28 39.95 5.19
CA ALA A 192 -2.96 40.56 6.47
C ALA A 192 -3.57 39.79 7.65
N SER A 193 -4.75 39.20 7.46
CA SER A 193 -5.44 38.39 8.49
C SER A 193 -4.73 37.08 8.88
N LEU A 194 -3.78 36.61 8.08
CA LEU A 194 -3.03 35.38 8.35
C LEU A 194 -1.95 35.53 9.46
N ASP A 195 -1.61 36.76 9.84
CA ASP A 195 -0.56 37.05 10.81
C ASP A 195 -0.93 38.28 11.64
N GLU A 196 -0.97 38.15 12.96
CA GLU A 196 -1.43 39.20 13.88
C GLU A 196 -0.58 40.48 13.79
N ASP A 197 0.75 40.34 13.70
CA ASP A 197 1.68 41.47 13.61
C ASP A 197 1.55 42.20 12.25
N LEU A 198 1.27 41.44 11.21
CA LEU A 198 1.05 42.01 9.87
C LEU A 198 -0.29 42.73 9.80
N MET A 199 -1.33 42.21 10.45
CA MET A 199 -2.64 42.84 10.51
C MET A 199 -2.57 44.18 11.26
N GLU A 200 -1.83 44.27 12.40
CA GLU A 200 -1.59 45.50 13.11
C GLU A 200 -0.86 46.53 12.20
N THR A 201 0.17 46.08 11.49
CA THR A 201 0.90 46.95 10.56
C THR A 201 -0.01 47.44 9.41
N TYR A 202 -0.85 46.54 8.84
CA TYR A 202 -1.80 46.91 7.78
C TYR A 202 -2.85 47.92 8.26
N LEU A 203 -3.39 47.76 9.45
CA LEU A 203 -4.36 48.70 10.04
C LEU A 203 -3.73 50.09 10.28
N ASP A 204 -2.43 50.16 10.59
CA ASP A 204 -1.72 51.43 10.81
C ASP A 204 -1.27 52.11 9.51
N THR A 205 -0.83 51.35 8.51
CA THR A 205 -0.19 51.87 7.30
C THR A 205 -1.06 51.78 6.06
N GLY A 206 -2.04 50.87 6.02
CA GLY A 206 -2.84 50.54 4.85
C GLY A 206 -2.13 49.78 3.76
N GLU A 207 -0.88 49.34 4.00
CA GLU A 207 -0.04 48.66 2.98
C GLU A 207 0.67 47.45 3.56
N ILE A 208 0.87 46.41 2.73
CA ILE A 208 1.75 45.27 2.97
C ILE A 208 2.85 45.25 1.92
N THR A 209 4.06 44.82 2.30
CA THR A 209 5.19 44.79 1.37
C THR A 209 5.32 43.43 0.69
N SER A 210 5.94 43.38 -0.51
CA SER A 210 6.28 42.11 -1.17
C SER A 210 7.17 41.20 -0.30
N ARG A 211 7.93 41.76 0.64
CA ARG A 211 8.74 40.99 1.59
C ARG A 211 7.88 40.30 2.63
N ASP A 212 6.81 40.91 3.08
CA ASP A 212 5.86 40.34 4.03
C ASP A 212 5.14 39.14 3.37
N ILE A 213 4.70 39.31 2.12
CA ILE A 213 4.11 38.22 1.33
C ILE A 213 5.12 37.06 1.16
N GLN A 214 6.38 37.35 0.77
CA GLN A 214 7.43 36.32 0.68
C GLN A 214 7.69 35.61 2.00
N ARG A 215 7.68 36.33 3.12
CA ARG A 215 7.81 35.76 4.47
C ARG A 215 6.67 34.79 4.78
N LEU A 216 5.42 35.17 4.52
CA LEU A 216 4.25 34.32 4.78
C LEU A 216 4.26 33.08 3.90
N ILE A 217 4.70 33.19 2.64
CA ILE A 217 4.88 32.01 1.75
C ILE A 217 6.00 31.10 2.28
N GLN A 218 7.12 31.70 2.73
CA GLN A 218 8.25 30.93 3.32
C GLN A 218 7.87 30.25 4.65
N GLU A 219 7.00 30.88 5.46
CA GLU A 219 6.46 30.34 6.72
C GLU A 219 5.29 29.39 6.47
N GLU A 220 4.92 29.13 5.20
CA GLU A 220 3.81 28.26 4.81
C GLU A 220 2.47 28.66 5.44
N LYS A 221 2.27 29.94 5.66
CA LYS A 221 0.99 30.52 6.08
C LYS A 221 0.14 30.98 4.90
N LEU A 222 0.77 31.33 3.77
CA LEU A 222 0.13 31.85 2.56
C LEU A 222 0.47 30.95 1.36
N PHE A 223 -0.56 30.59 0.62
CA PHE A 223 -0.48 29.78 -0.61
C PHE A 223 -1.20 30.51 -1.74
N PRO A 224 -0.47 31.22 -2.61
CA PRO A 224 -1.07 31.94 -3.72
C PRO A 224 -1.79 31.00 -4.69
N VAL A 225 -3.07 31.24 -4.97
CA VAL A 225 -3.87 30.47 -5.92
C VAL A 225 -4.05 31.28 -7.21
N ILE A 226 -3.73 30.65 -8.34
CA ILE A 226 -3.88 31.21 -9.68
C ILE A 226 -4.81 30.32 -10.48
N SER A 227 -5.90 30.86 -11.02
CA SER A 227 -6.81 30.11 -11.88
C SER A 227 -6.52 30.34 -13.36
N GLY A 228 -6.67 29.31 -14.18
CA GLY A 228 -6.41 29.41 -15.59
C GLY A 228 -6.65 28.14 -16.41
N SER A 229 -6.15 28.14 -17.63
CA SER A 229 -6.12 27.01 -18.53
C SER A 229 -4.76 26.90 -19.18
N ALA A 230 -3.97 25.92 -18.76
CA ALA A 230 -2.65 25.65 -19.34
C ALA A 230 -2.73 25.35 -20.84
N ARG A 231 -3.84 24.73 -21.30
CA ARG A 231 -4.08 24.42 -22.70
C ARG A 231 -4.24 25.71 -23.54
N LEU A 232 -4.95 26.71 -23.02
CA LEU A 232 -5.21 27.98 -23.71
C LEU A 232 -4.13 29.03 -23.39
N GLY A 233 -3.26 28.80 -22.41
CA GLY A 233 -2.24 29.73 -21.94
C GLY A 233 -2.81 30.86 -21.06
N GLU A 234 -4.01 30.66 -20.50
CA GLU A 234 -4.66 31.59 -19.58
C GLU A 234 -4.12 31.41 -18.16
N GLY A 235 -3.79 32.50 -17.46
CA GLY A 235 -3.27 32.49 -16.10
C GLY A 235 -1.76 32.13 -15.99
N THR A 236 -1.12 31.73 -17.09
CA THR A 236 0.28 31.27 -17.07
C THR A 236 1.29 32.42 -17.06
N GLU A 237 0.99 33.55 -17.72
CA GLU A 237 1.82 34.78 -17.65
C GLU A 237 1.71 35.41 -16.25
N GLU A 238 0.53 35.39 -15.68
CA GLU A 238 0.24 35.85 -14.34
C GLU A 238 0.98 34.99 -13.29
N LEU A 239 0.96 33.66 -13.45
CA LEU A 239 1.76 32.73 -12.62
C LEU A 239 3.24 33.09 -12.68
N LEU A 240 3.81 33.32 -13.86
CA LEU A 240 5.23 33.74 -14.01
C LEU A 240 5.50 35.07 -13.31
N SER A 241 4.60 36.06 -13.43
CA SER A 241 4.73 37.37 -12.76
C SER A 241 4.66 37.22 -11.23
N ILE A 242 3.76 36.39 -10.70
CA ILE A 242 3.63 36.10 -9.26
C ILE A 242 4.90 35.42 -8.73
N LEU A 243 5.45 34.46 -9.45
CA LEU A 243 6.74 33.83 -9.10
C LEU A 243 7.89 34.83 -9.09
N GLU A 244 7.97 35.73 -10.11
CA GLU A 244 8.99 36.76 -10.15
C GLU A 244 8.93 37.70 -8.94
N ASP A 245 7.74 38.08 -8.52
CA ASP A 245 7.54 39.07 -7.45
C ASP A 245 7.62 38.41 -6.06
N TYR A 246 7.05 37.22 -5.86
CA TYR A 246 6.80 36.65 -4.55
C TYR A 246 7.57 35.35 -4.24
N LEU A 247 8.32 34.75 -5.18
CA LEU A 247 9.17 33.60 -4.88
C LEU A 247 10.21 33.97 -3.81
N PRO A 248 10.24 33.27 -2.66
CA PRO A 248 11.24 33.48 -1.62
C PRO A 248 12.65 33.19 -2.12
N GLU A 249 13.64 34.00 -1.71
CA GLU A 249 15.06 33.74 -2.00
C GLU A 249 15.68 32.91 -0.88
N LYS A 250 16.25 31.75 -1.24
CA LYS A 250 16.92 30.86 -0.28
C LYS A 250 18.35 31.28 -0.04
N THR A 251 18.76 31.34 1.22
CA THR A 251 20.17 31.59 1.62
C THR A 251 20.84 30.24 1.90
N TYR A 252 22.10 30.13 1.49
CA TYR A 252 22.87 28.89 1.63
C TYR A 252 24.10 29.13 2.51
N PRO A 253 24.52 28.15 3.35
CA PRO A 253 25.75 28.24 4.14
C PRO A 253 27.00 28.28 3.26
N GLU A 254 28.12 28.78 3.84
CA GLU A 254 29.40 28.88 3.15
C GLU A 254 30.14 27.54 3.03
N ASP A 255 29.94 26.64 3.98
CA ASP A 255 30.52 25.29 3.98
C ASP A 255 29.86 24.38 2.94
N PHE A 256 30.67 23.48 2.37
CA PHE A 256 30.19 22.56 1.34
C PHE A 256 29.10 21.61 1.89
N GLY A 257 27.98 21.56 1.22
CA GLY A 257 26.90 20.62 1.40
C GLY A 257 26.30 20.22 0.06
N ALA A 258 25.91 18.97 -0.09
CA ALA A 258 25.17 18.47 -1.25
C ALA A 258 24.24 17.33 -0.88
N LEU A 259 23.11 17.24 -1.57
CA LEU A 259 22.12 16.16 -1.42
C LEU A 259 21.99 15.40 -2.74
N CYS A 260 22.16 14.07 -2.69
CA CYS A 260 21.89 13.19 -3.83
C CYS A 260 20.40 12.91 -3.93
N TYR A 261 19.74 13.31 -5.03
CA TYR A 261 18.32 13.06 -5.21
C TYR A 261 18.00 12.00 -6.28
N LYS A 262 18.93 11.77 -7.22
CA LYS A 262 18.80 10.79 -8.29
C LYS A 262 20.14 10.16 -8.64
N VAL A 263 20.12 8.89 -9.00
CA VAL A 263 21.23 8.17 -9.62
C VAL A 263 20.74 7.63 -10.95
N ASP A 264 21.54 7.77 -12.01
CA ASP A 264 21.21 7.31 -13.36
C ASP A 264 22.48 6.86 -14.09
N ARG A 265 22.37 6.42 -15.33
CA ARG A 265 23.53 6.07 -16.18
C ARG A 265 23.44 6.76 -17.53
N ASP A 266 24.59 7.23 -18.01
CA ASP A 266 24.67 7.81 -19.35
C ASP A 266 24.61 6.70 -20.44
N ASN A 267 24.42 7.10 -21.71
CA ASN A 267 24.38 6.19 -22.88
C ASN A 267 25.62 5.30 -23.04
N LYS A 268 26.70 5.53 -22.26
CA LYS A 268 27.93 4.73 -22.23
C LYS A 268 27.98 3.80 -21.01
N GLY A 269 26.95 3.80 -20.18
CA GLY A 269 26.88 3.05 -18.94
C GLY A 269 27.64 3.67 -17.76
N ASN A 270 28.14 4.91 -17.87
CA ASN A 270 28.79 5.58 -16.75
C ASN A 270 27.73 6.04 -15.74
N ARG A 271 28.00 5.80 -14.48
CA ARG A 271 27.17 6.25 -13.37
C ARG A 271 27.14 7.76 -13.27
N LEU A 272 25.95 8.32 -13.15
CA LEU A 272 25.66 9.73 -12.93
C LEU A 272 25.02 9.88 -11.55
N THR A 273 25.60 10.73 -10.70
CA THR A 273 25.05 11.09 -9.40
C THR A 273 24.51 12.51 -9.48
N PHE A 274 23.20 12.67 -9.40
CA PHE A 274 22.55 13.99 -9.46
C PHE A 274 22.49 14.59 -8.07
N LEU A 275 23.08 15.79 -7.94
CA LEU A 275 23.26 16.49 -6.68
C LEU A 275 22.61 17.87 -6.72
N LYS A 276 21.90 18.24 -5.64
CA LYS A 276 21.65 19.63 -5.29
C LYS A 276 22.77 20.12 -4.39
N ILE A 277 23.40 21.25 -4.75
CA ILE A 277 24.41 21.89 -3.89
C ILE A 277 23.67 22.72 -2.83
N THR A 278 23.76 22.28 -1.57
CA THR A 278 23.04 22.89 -0.43
C THR A 278 23.92 23.84 0.40
N GLY A 279 25.21 23.98 0.05
CA GLY A 279 26.15 24.92 0.68
C GLY A 279 27.47 24.95 -0.05
N GLY A 280 28.19 26.06 0.07
CA GLY A 280 29.52 26.27 -0.52
C GLY A 280 29.54 26.06 -2.02
N SER A 281 30.56 25.37 -2.54
CA SER A 281 30.67 25.04 -3.96
C SER A 281 31.35 23.70 -4.19
N LEU A 282 30.86 22.98 -5.21
CA LEU A 282 31.42 21.72 -5.68
C LEU A 282 32.44 22.00 -6.80
N LYS A 283 33.68 21.51 -6.65
CA LYS A 283 34.76 21.71 -7.63
C LYS A 283 35.14 20.39 -8.29
N ASN A 284 35.56 20.48 -9.55
CA ASN A 284 36.13 19.34 -10.25
C ASN A 284 37.36 18.83 -9.48
N ARG A 285 37.53 17.52 -9.36
CA ARG A 285 38.54 16.81 -8.58
C ARG A 285 38.46 16.98 -7.06
N MET A 286 37.39 17.53 -6.52
CA MET A 286 37.12 17.56 -5.09
C MET A 286 36.91 16.12 -4.57
N GLU A 287 37.40 15.83 -3.37
CA GLU A 287 37.20 14.57 -2.70
C GLU A 287 35.94 14.67 -1.84
N ILE A 288 35.03 13.70 -2.01
CA ILE A 288 33.75 13.58 -1.28
C ILE A 288 33.78 12.27 -0.51
N GLN A 289 33.53 12.34 0.79
CA GLN A 289 33.35 11.16 1.63
C GLN A 289 31.95 10.56 1.39
N VAL A 290 31.92 9.33 0.85
CA VAL A 290 30.66 8.64 0.52
C VAL A 290 30.15 7.82 1.72
N ASP A 291 31.04 7.19 2.47
CA ASP A 291 30.78 6.50 3.72
C ASP A 291 31.99 6.59 4.67
N GLU A 292 31.91 5.93 5.85
CA GLU A 292 32.98 6.01 6.87
C GLU A 292 34.35 5.55 6.35
N GLU A 293 34.39 4.66 5.34
CA GLU A 293 35.63 4.04 4.83
C GLU A 293 35.98 4.49 3.40
N LYS A 294 35.02 5.09 2.66
CA LYS A 294 35.17 5.36 1.23
C LYS A 294 35.11 6.85 0.90
N THR A 295 36.17 7.34 0.31
CA THR A 295 36.25 8.67 -0.29
C THR A 295 36.34 8.55 -1.81
N CYS A 296 35.50 9.27 -2.54
CA CYS A 296 35.44 9.31 -3.99
C CYS A 296 35.86 10.67 -4.52
N LYS A 297 36.36 10.69 -5.76
CA LYS A 297 36.83 11.92 -6.39
C LYS A 297 35.94 12.31 -7.55
N VAL A 298 35.40 13.52 -7.52
CA VAL A 298 34.61 14.10 -8.62
C VAL A 298 35.43 14.15 -9.89
N THR A 299 34.96 13.53 -10.97
CA THR A 299 35.64 13.50 -12.26
C THR A 299 35.17 14.62 -13.19
N GLU A 300 33.84 14.73 -13.35
CA GLU A 300 33.18 15.77 -14.14
C GLU A 300 31.94 16.28 -13.41
N ILE A 301 31.65 17.56 -13.60
CA ILE A 301 30.43 18.22 -13.19
C ILE A 301 29.67 18.61 -14.45
N ARG A 302 28.47 18.04 -14.65
CA ARG A 302 27.62 18.22 -15.82
C ARG A 302 26.32 18.93 -15.45
N VAL A 303 25.88 19.86 -16.29
CA VAL A 303 24.53 20.44 -16.23
C VAL A 303 23.79 20.02 -17.49
N TYR A 304 22.70 19.30 -17.32
CA TYR A 304 21.89 18.78 -18.42
C TYR A 304 20.89 19.83 -18.93
N ARG A 305 20.65 19.81 -20.24
CA ARG A 305 19.59 20.56 -20.93
C ARG A 305 18.94 19.63 -21.94
N GLY A 306 17.96 18.88 -21.47
CA GLY A 306 17.44 17.71 -22.20
C GLY A 306 18.54 16.65 -22.35
N GLU A 307 18.75 16.13 -23.58
CA GLU A 307 19.79 15.11 -23.84
C GLU A 307 21.23 15.63 -23.87
N LYS A 308 21.42 16.95 -23.93
CA LYS A 308 22.75 17.59 -24.00
C LYS A 308 23.19 18.07 -22.63
N TYR A 309 24.50 18.11 -22.42
CA TYR A 309 25.08 18.65 -21.18
C TYR A 309 26.28 19.55 -21.44
N ASP A 310 26.43 20.50 -20.53
CA ASP A 310 27.64 21.37 -20.45
C ASP A 310 28.50 20.92 -19.26
N VAL A 311 29.84 20.93 -19.44
CA VAL A 311 30.76 20.59 -18.34
C VAL A 311 31.20 21.85 -17.64
N LEU A 312 31.05 21.90 -16.32
CA LEU A 312 31.44 23.02 -15.48
C LEU A 312 32.72 22.70 -14.67
N PRO A 313 33.57 23.69 -14.43
CA PRO A 313 34.70 23.52 -13.51
C PRO A 313 34.28 23.55 -12.04
N GLU A 314 33.23 24.27 -11.74
CA GLU A 314 32.70 24.50 -10.41
C GLU A 314 31.17 24.76 -10.47
N ALA A 315 30.42 24.27 -9.46
CA ALA A 315 29.01 24.52 -9.28
C ALA A 315 28.74 25.14 -7.92
N GLY A 316 28.01 26.25 -7.89
CA GLY A 316 27.66 26.98 -6.67
C GLY A 316 26.41 26.47 -5.97
N PRO A 317 26.08 27.03 -4.80
CA PRO A 317 24.91 26.62 -4.04
C PRO A 317 23.61 26.91 -4.81
N GLY A 318 22.58 26.07 -4.59
CA GLY A 318 21.28 26.12 -5.26
C GLY A 318 21.30 25.52 -6.68
N SER A 319 22.44 25.00 -7.18
CA SER A 319 22.51 24.36 -8.50
C SER A 319 22.18 22.88 -8.42
N LEU A 320 21.47 22.37 -9.47
CA LEU A 320 21.37 20.94 -9.77
C LEU A 320 22.49 20.56 -10.75
N VAL A 321 23.21 19.50 -10.46
CA VAL A 321 24.32 19.01 -11.28
C VAL A 321 24.38 17.49 -11.26
N ALA A 322 24.73 16.89 -12.40
CA ALA A 322 25.09 15.49 -12.49
C ALA A 322 26.62 15.34 -12.38
N VAL A 323 27.06 14.41 -11.57
CA VAL A 323 28.49 14.23 -11.27
C VAL A 323 28.91 12.81 -11.61
N THR A 324 30.12 12.67 -12.20
CA THR A 324 30.75 11.35 -12.40
C THR A 324 31.88 11.14 -11.39
N GLY A 325 32.17 9.87 -11.06
CA GLY A 325 33.26 9.47 -10.17
C GLY A 325 32.86 9.29 -8.71
N ILE A 326 31.59 9.37 -8.37
CA ILE A 326 31.07 9.09 -7.03
C ILE A 326 30.39 7.70 -7.02
N ASP A 327 31.22 6.67 -6.86
CA ASP A 327 30.73 5.29 -6.83
C ASP A 327 30.17 4.94 -5.45
N GLY A 328 28.97 4.32 -5.43
CA GLY A 328 28.29 3.90 -4.20
C GLY A 328 27.39 5.00 -3.57
N SER A 329 27.24 6.15 -4.26
CA SER A 329 26.20 7.12 -3.88
C SER A 329 24.81 6.51 -4.04
N LEU A 330 23.89 6.86 -3.15
CA LEU A 330 22.50 6.44 -3.23
C LEU A 330 21.58 7.66 -3.16
N PRO A 331 20.41 7.63 -3.81
CA PRO A 331 19.42 8.69 -3.65
C PRO A 331 19.01 8.86 -2.18
N GLY A 332 18.91 10.11 -1.73
CA GLY A 332 18.63 10.48 -0.33
C GLY A 332 19.88 10.69 0.54
N ARG A 333 21.09 10.44 0.01
CA ARG A 333 22.33 10.62 0.78
C ARG A 333 22.83 12.06 0.75
N GLY A 334 23.20 12.56 1.93
CA GLY A 334 23.82 13.88 2.11
C GLY A 334 25.34 13.82 2.13
N TYR A 335 25.98 14.90 1.72
CA TYR A 335 27.44 15.07 1.70
C TYR A 335 27.86 16.39 2.33
N GLY A 336 29.02 16.40 2.97
CA GLY A 336 29.54 17.58 3.67
C GLY A 336 28.73 17.91 4.90
N ILE A 337 28.21 19.16 4.99
CA ILE A 337 27.33 19.58 6.11
C ILE A 337 25.89 19.08 5.96
N GLN A 338 25.53 18.57 4.78
CA GLN A 338 24.19 18.04 4.54
C GLN A 338 24.03 16.64 5.13
N GLY A 339 23.02 16.44 5.97
CA GLY A 339 22.63 15.11 6.47
C GLY A 339 21.87 14.30 5.43
N ASP A 340 21.78 12.99 5.64
CA ASP A 340 20.92 12.12 4.85
C ASP A 340 19.45 12.49 5.04
N LEU A 341 18.59 12.19 4.07
CA LEU A 341 17.14 12.34 4.22
C LEU A 341 16.64 11.43 5.36
N SER A 342 16.00 12.02 6.36
CA SER A 342 15.78 11.41 7.67
C SER A 342 14.64 10.38 7.72
N SER A 343 13.66 10.43 6.86
CA SER A 343 12.57 9.46 6.79
C SER A 343 11.96 9.42 5.41
N ARG A 344 11.51 8.24 5.00
CA ARG A 344 10.68 8.05 3.82
C ARG A 344 9.25 7.85 4.31
N GLU A 345 8.36 8.70 3.85
CA GLU A 345 6.92 8.63 4.21
C GLU A 345 6.21 7.55 3.41
N LEU A 346 6.64 7.36 2.17
CA LEU A 346 6.01 6.43 1.24
C LEU A 346 6.96 5.25 0.99
N GLU A 347 6.53 4.07 1.43
CA GLU A 347 7.27 2.81 1.24
C GLU A 347 6.48 1.84 0.38
N PRO A 348 7.17 0.98 -0.42
CA PRO A 348 6.51 -0.06 -1.18
C PRO A 348 5.75 -1.04 -0.29
N VAL A 349 4.49 -1.27 -0.63
CA VAL A 349 3.59 -2.14 0.15
C VAL A 349 3.45 -3.56 -0.41
N PHE A 350 3.88 -3.80 -1.65
CA PHE A 350 3.80 -5.12 -2.29
C PHE A 350 5.18 -5.77 -2.43
N ARG A 351 5.21 -7.08 -2.26
CA ARG A 351 6.40 -7.92 -2.48
C ARG A 351 6.14 -8.86 -3.66
N TYR A 352 7.04 -8.84 -4.62
CA TYR A 352 6.98 -9.69 -5.81
C TYR A 352 8.19 -10.62 -5.89
N GLU A 353 7.96 -11.84 -6.36
CA GLU A 353 9.01 -12.76 -6.78
C GLU A 353 9.32 -12.52 -8.26
N ALA A 354 10.58 -12.19 -8.55
CA ALA A 354 11.05 -11.97 -9.92
C ALA A 354 11.51 -13.29 -10.54
N ILE A 355 10.87 -13.68 -11.63
CA ILE A 355 11.12 -14.95 -12.32
C ILE A 355 11.69 -14.67 -13.71
N PRO A 356 12.92 -15.14 -14.03
CA PRO A 356 13.48 -14.96 -15.36
C PRO A 356 12.68 -15.76 -16.40
N GLU A 357 12.49 -15.20 -17.60
CA GLU A 357 11.82 -15.87 -18.71
C GLU A 357 12.83 -16.37 -19.76
N GLY A 358 12.48 -17.45 -20.44
CA GLY A 358 13.27 -18.02 -21.54
C GLY A 358 14.59 -18.66 -21.10
N ALA A 359 15.72 -18.23 -21.68
CA ALA A 359 17.06 -18.78 -21.39
C ALA A 359 17.86 -17.92 -20.40
N VAL A 360 17.24 -16.93 -19.77
CA VAL A 360 17.90 -16.02 -18.83
C VAL A 360 18.12 -16.73 -17.49
N SER A 361 19.31 -16.58 -16.90
CA SER A 361 19.60 -17.13 -15.58
C SER A 361 19.12 -16.20 -14.45
N SER A 362 18.77 -16.77 -13.28
CA SER A 362 18.46 -15.98 -12.07
C SER A 362 19.58 -15.01 -11.71
N HIS A 363 20.85 -15.41 -11.92
CA HIS A 363 22.00 -14.53 -11.66
C HIS A 363 22.03 -13.31 -12.60
N THR A 364 21.70 -13.49 -13.89
CA THR A 364 21.64 -12.37 -14.85
C THR A 364 20.54 -11.39 -14.48
N LEU A 365 19.36 -11.90 -14.10
CA LEU A 365 18.24 -11.09 -13.61
C LEU A 365 18.63 -10.35 -12.31
N LEU A 366 19.29 -11.03 -11.37
CA LEU A 366 19.75 -10.42 -10.13
C LEU A 366 20.70 -9.25 -10.36
N VAL A 367 21.66 -9.38 -11.30
CA VAL A 367 22.61 -8.31 -11.62
C VAL A 367 21.87 -7.09 -12.18
N ALA A 368 20.93 -7.30 -13.11
CA ALA A 368 20.12 -6.22 -13.66
C ALA A 368 19.26 -5.53 -12.60
N LEU A 369 18.60 -6.30 -11.73
CA LEU A 369 17.80 -5.75 -10.62
C LEU A 369 18.65 -4.99 -9.60
N ARG A 370 19.85 -5.45 -9.28
CA ARG A 370 20.77 -4.73 -8.39
C ARG A 370 21.25 -3.41 -9.00
N GLU A 371 21.44 -3.35 -10.30
CA GLU A 371 21.75 -2.09 -10.99
C GLU A 371 20.59 -1.09 -10.92
N LEU A 372 19.36 -1.57 -11.07
CA LEU A 372 18.15 -0.75 -10.90
C LEU A 372 17.91 -0.35 -9.44
N GLU A 373 18.28 -1.19 -8.47
CA GLU A 373 18.25 -0.85 -7.04
C GLU A 373 19.19 0.30 -6.67
N GLU A 374 20.32 0.48 -7.39
CA GLU A 374 21.17 1.65 -7.21
C GLU A 374 20.47 2.95 -7.64
N GLU A 375 19.58 2.89 -8.61
CA GLU A 375 18.76 4.01 -9.09
C GLU A 375 17.52 4.22 -8.21
N ASP A 376 16.86 3.12 -7.80
CA ASP A 376 15.73 3.14 -6.87
C ASP A 376 15.93 2.16 -5.70
N PRO A 377 16.49 2.63 -4.58
CA PRO A 377 16.73 1.78 -3.40
C PRO A 377 15.46 1.21 -2.75
N LEU A 378 14.26 1.69 -3.13
CA LEU A 378 12.99 1.17 -2.64
C LEU A 378 12.67 -0.23 -3.20
N LEU A 379 13.32 -0.63 -4.30
CA LEU A 379 13.18 -1.99 -4.86
C LEU A 379 13.61 -3.08 -3.87
N ASP A 380 14.48 -2.78 -2.90
CA ASP A 380 14.95 -3.68 -1.82
C ASP A 380 15.11 -5.13 -2.31
N VAL A 381 15.98 -5.31 -3.31
CA VAL A 381 16.18 -6.59 -4.00
C VAL A 381 16.80 -7.59 -3.04
N THR A 382 16.15 -8.70 -2.77
CA THR A 382 16.67 -9.78 -1.92
C THR A 382 16.81 -11.07 -2.71
N TRP A 383 17.83 -11.86 -2.43
CA TRP A 383 18.08 -13.14 -3.09
C TRP A 383 18.29 -14.25 -2.06
N ASP A 384 17.37 -15.21 -2.05
CA ASP A 384 17.54 -16.46 -1.33
C ASP A 384 18.28 -17.47 -2.22
N GLN A 385 19.59 -17.61 -2.03
CA GLN A 385 20.43 -18.53 -2.78
C GLN A 385 20.03 -20.01 -2.65
N LYS A 386 19.42 -20.41 -1.52
CA LYS A 386 19.05 -21.82 -1.27
C LYS A 386 17.80 -22.20 -2.08
N LYS A 387 16.88 -21.26 -2.22
CA LYS A 387 15.61 -21.46 -2.95
C LYS A 387 15.69 -20.92 -4.38
N ASP A 388 16.78 -20.25 -4.76
CA ASP A 388 16.98 -19.49 -6.01
C ASP A 388 15.82 -18.51 -6.28
N ARG A 389 15.35 -17.82 -5.23
CA ARG A 389 14.26 -16.85 -5.33
C ARG A 389 14.78 -15.44 -5.19
N ILE A 390 14.40 -14.59 -6.14
CA ILE A 390 14.68 -13.16 -6.13
C ILE A 390 13.38 -12.45 -5.78
N GLN A 391 13.39 -11.60 -4.76
CA GLN A 391 12.24 -10.79 -4.36
C GLN A 391 12.56 -9.32 -4.50
N VAL A 392 11.55 -8.55 -4.88
CA VAL A 392 11.59 -7.08 -4.97
C VAL A 392 10.35 -6.49 -4.32
N ARG A 393 10.47 -5.23 -3.88
CA ARG A 393 9.33 -4.46 -3.35
C ARG A 393 8.89 -3.42 -4.37
N LEU A 394 7.59 -3.28 -4.57
CA LEU A 394 7.00 -2.32 -5.51
C LEU A 394 5.81 -1.60 -4.87
N MET A 395 5.56 -0.37 -5.34
CA MET A 395 4.42 0.44 -4.91
C MET A 395 3.10 -0.05 -5.51
N GLY A 396 3.13 -0.55 -6.78
CA GLY A 396 1.92 -0.95 -7.48
C GLY A 396 2.17 -1.62 -8.83
N GLU A 397 1.06 -1.88 -9.52
CA GLU A 397 1.03 -2.61 -10.80
C GLU A 397 1.72 -1.86 -11.94
N ILE A 398 1.58 -0.52 -11.99
CA ILE A 398 2.19 0.28 -13.07
C ILE A 398 3.71 0.28 -12.92
N GLN A 399 4.24 0.40 -11.70
CA GLN A 399 5.67 0.29 -11.45
C GLN A 399 6.19 -1.10 -11.86
N LYS A 400 5.44 -2.18 -11.59
CA LYS A 400 5.76 -3.54 -12.04
C LYS A 400 5.87 -3.62 -13.56
N GLU A 401 4.90 -3.08 -14.29
CA GLU A 401 4.91 -3.10 -15.76
C GLU A 401 6.08 -2.29 -16.34
N VAL A 402 6.39 -1.13 -15.74
CA VAL A 402 7.55 -0.32 -16.12
C VAL A 402 8.84 -1.10 -15.87
N LEU A 403 8.98 -1.75 -14.72
CA LEU A 403 10.15 -2.56 -14.38
C LEU A 403 10.37 -3.71 -15.37
N ILE A 404 9.30 -4.44 -15.76
CA ILE A 404 9.34 -5.50 -16.79
C ILE A 404 9.85 -4.93 -18.11
N GLN A 405 9.31 -3.79 -18.52
CA GLN A 405 9.70 -3.16 -19.78
C GLN A 405 11.13 -2.64 -19.76
N THR A 406 11.58 -2.05 -18.65
CA THR A 406 12.96 -1.58 -18.45
C THR A 406 13.96 -2.73 -18.48
N LEU A 407 13.68 -3.85 -17.79
CA LEU A 407 14.53 -5.05 -17.84
C LEU A 407 14.67 -5.58 -19.26
N LYS A 408 13.58 -5.58 -20.02
CA LYS A 408 13.60 -6.05 -21.42
C LYS A 408 14.31 -5.08 -22.36
N SER A 409 14.02 -3.76 -22.28
CA SER A 409 14.53 -2.77 -23.24
C SER A 409 15.98 -2.38 -22.98
N ARG A 410 16.39 -2.25 -21.72
CA ARG A 410 17.72 -1.77 -21.32
C ARG A 410 18.73 -2.89 -21.11
N PHE A 411 18.28 -4.04 -20.56
CA PHE A 411 19.17 -5.16 -20.20
C PHE A 411 19.03 -6.38 -21.09
N ASP A 412 18.00 -6.44 -21.96
CA ASP A 412 17.62 -7.61 -22.74
C ASP A 412 17.34 -8.84 -21.84
N VAL A 413 16.76 -8.60 -20.66
CA VAL A 413 16.45 -9.58 -19.62
C VAL A 413 14.92 -9.66 -19.46
N PRO A 414 14.22 -10.51 -20.22
CA PRO A 414 12.80 -10.73 -20.00
C PRO A 414 12.56 -11.42 -18.65
N ALA A 415 11.64 -10.87 -17.88
CA ALA A 415 11.27 -11.40 -16.56
C ALA A 415 9.77 -11.20 -16.31
N ASN A 416 9.19 -12.04 -15.45
CA ASN A 416 7.84 -11.90 -14.92
C ASN A 416 7.89 -11.69 -13.41
N PHE A 417 6.86 -11.05 -12.84
CA PHE A 417 6.76 -10.75 -11.42
C PHE A 417 5.45 -11.29 -10.88
N ILE A 418 5.55 -12.18 -9.89
CA ILE A 418 4.40 -12.79 -9.21
C ILE A 418 4.30 -12.15 -7.83
N GLU A 419 3.15 -11.56 -7.52
CA GLU A 419 2.87 -11.05 -6.19
C GLU A 419 2.88 -12.21 -5.17
N THR A 420 3.64 -12.06 -4.10
CA THR A 420 3.77 -13.09 -3.07
C THR A 420 3.13 -12.70 -1.76
N SER A 421 3.21 -11.44 -1.37
CA SER A 421 2.64 -10.90 -0.12
C SER A 421 2.70 -9.37 -0.13
N VAL A 422 2.06 -8.77 0.88
CA VAL A 422 2.34 -7.39 1.25
C VAL A 422 3.61 -7.30 2.10
N THR A 423 4.12 -6.10 2.32
CA THR A 423 5.25 -5.86 3.23
C THR A 423 4.75 -5.80 4.66
N TYR A 424 5.30 -6.63 5.53
CA TYR A 424 4.98 -6.62 6.95
C TYR A 424 6.00 -5.81 7.75
N ARG A 425 5.62 -5.42 8.97
CA ARG A 425 6.49 -4.91 10.02
C ARG A 425 6.22 -5.65 11.31
N GLU A 426 7.12 -5.52 12.26
CA GLU A 426 6.94 -6.10 13.59
C GLU A 426 7.00 -5.00 14.66
N THR A 427 6.29 -5.18 15.76
CA THR A 427 6.31 -4.29 16.92
C THR A 427 6.16 -5.09 18.21
N LEU A 428 6.22 -4.42 19.35
CA LEU A 428 5.97 -4.98 20.68
C LEU A 428 4.66 -4.43 21.25
N GLU A 429 3.90 -5.26 21.95
CA GLU A 429 2.65 -4.82 22.61
C GLU A 429 2.86 -4.27 24.02
N MET A 430 3.96 -4.65 24.68
CA MET A 430 4.24 -4.29 26.07
C MET A 430 5.71 -3.92 26.28
N PRO A 431 6.03 -3.03 27.23
CA PRO A 431 7.40 -2.76 27.61
C PRO A 431 8.13 -4.05 28.05
N VAL A 432 9.36 -4.22 27.61
CA VAL A 432 10.19 -5.40 27.92
C VAL A 432 11.63 -4.98 28.09
N GLU A 433 12.33 -5.64 29.00
CA GLU A 433 13.77 -5.49 29.18
C GLU A 433 14.53 -6.53 28.35
N GLY A 434 15.68 -6.13 27.79
CA GLY A 434 16.58 -7.00 27.06
C GLY A 434 18.02 -6.77 27.48
N HIS A 435 18.78 -7.85 27.53
CA HIS A 435 20.17 -7.87 27.94
C HIS A 435 21.05 -8.47 26.86
N GLY A 436 22.10 -7.75 26.47
CA GLY A 436 23.08 -8.21 25.50
C GLY A 436 24.47 -8.20 26.07
N HIS A 437 25.09 -9.37 26.20
CA HIS A 437 26.45 -9.54 26.67
C HIS A 437 27.36 -10.06 25.55
N PHE A 438 28.47 -9.33 25.32
CA PHE A 438 29.45 -9.68 24.29
C PHE A 438 30.87 -9.73 24.91
N GLU A 439 31.35 -10.92 25.21
CA GLU A 439 32.67 -11.16 25.86
C GLU A 439 33.45 -12.30 25.18
N PRO A 440 33.75 -12.25 23.88
CA PRO A 440 34.72 -13.16 23.31
C PRO A 440 36.14 -12.77 23.74
N LEU A 441 37.12 -13.65 23.52
CA LEU A 441 38.50 -13.40 23.95
C LEU A 441 39.03 -11.99 23.58
N ARG A 442 39.37 -11.18 24.58
CA ARG A 442 39.85 -9.79 24.53
C ARG A 442 38.81 -8.74 24.15
N HIS A 443 37.52 -9.08 24.20
CA HIS A 443 36.42 -8.13 23.98
C HIS A 443 35.50 -8.12 25.17
N PHE A 444 34.85 -7.01 25.47
CA PHE A 444 33.83 -6.90 26.52
C PHE A 444 32.89 -5.74 26.26
N ALA A 445 31.60 -6.02 26.22
CA ALA A 445 30.54 -5.04 26.28
C ALA A 445 29.27 -5.66 26.88
N ASP A 446 28.62 -4.90 27.75
CA ASP A 446 27.40 -5.31 28.44
C ASP A 446 26.36 -4.20 28.34
N VAL A 447 25.16 -4.51 27.86
CA VAL A 447 24.12 -3.53 27.53
C VAL A 447 22.74 -4.03 27.99
N TRP A 448 22.06 -3.22 28.78
CA TRP A 448 20.64 -3.43 29.15
C TRP A 448 19.79 -2.34 28.52
N ILE A 449 18.73 -2.72 27.86
CA ILE A 449 17.77 -1.80 27.28
C ILE A 449 16.37 -2.18 27.75
N ARG A 450 15.51 -1.17 27.85
CA ARG A 450 14.07 -1.34 27.91
C ARG A 450 13.48 -0.92 26.59
N VAL A 451 12.66 -1.76 26.00
CA VAL A 451 11.94 -1.49 24.75
C VAL A 451 10.49 -1.21 25.09
N GLU A 452 10.02 -0.02 24.73
CA GLU A 452 8.68 0.46 25.02
C GLU A 452 7.89 0.61 23.72
N PRO A 453 6.63 0.12 23.63
CA PRO A 453 5.78 0.36 22.46
C PRO A 453 5.43 1.85 22.36
N LEU A 454 5.34 2.34 21.15
CA LEU A 454 4.88 3.68 20.80
C LEU A 454 3.58 3.60 19.98
N PRO A 455 2.84 4.72 19.86
CA PRO A 455 1.69 4.80 18.96
C PRO A 455 2.07 4.46 17.51
N ALA A 456 1.10 3.95 16.74
CA ALA A 456 1.31 3.61 15.33
C ALA A 456 1.85 4.81 14.54
N GLY A 457 2.83 4.56 13.66
CA GLY A 457 3.49 5.57 12.86
C GLY A 457 4.57 6.39 13.57
N SER A 458 4.87 6.10 14.85
CA SER A 458 5.91 6.81 15.60
C SER A 458 7.34 6.42 15.19
N GLY A 459 7.50 5.30 14.49
CA GLY A 459 8.80 4.78 14.07
C GLY A 459 9.68 4.35 15.25
N ILE A 460 10.98 4.57 15.14
CA ILE A 460 11.97 4.19 16.16
C ILE A 460 12.52 5.44 16.85
N SER A 461 12.60 5.42 18.18
CA SER A 461 13.29 6.42 18.98
C SER A 461 14.22 5.78 20.00
N ALA A 462 15.30 6.48 20.41
CA ALA A 462 16.23 5.98 21.42
C ALA A 462 16.64 7.08 22.39
N ILE A 463 16.61 6.75 23.69
CA ILE A 463 17.04 7.64 24.76
C ILE A 463 17.96 6.88 25.74
N SER A 464 18.73 7.60 26.57
CA SER A 464 19.53 7.01 27.63
C SER A 464 19.03 7.48 29.00
N GLU A 465 18.79 6.55 29.88
CA GLU A 465 18.59 6.73 31.32
C GLU A 465 19.83 6.24 32.12
N CYS A 466 20.85 5.68 31.40
CA CYS A 466 22.06 5.16 32.02
C CYS A 466 22.92 6.31 32.61
N PRO A 467 23.30 6.23 33.89
CA PRO A 467 24.18 7.23 34.50
C PRO A 467 25.58 7.26 33.84
N THR A 468 26.14 8.46 33.68
CA THR A 468 27.47 8.65 33.07
C THR A 468 28.62 8.12 33.91
N ASP A 469 28.43 7.92 35.20
CA ASP A 469 29.39 7.26 36.11
C ASP A 469 29.39 5.73 35.96
N GLU A 470 28.32 5.13 35.43
CA GLU A 470 28.24 3.71 35.12
C GLU A 470 28.82 3.40 33.73
N LEU A 471 28.44 4.19 32.72
CA LEU A 471 28.93 4.06 31.35
C LEU A 471 29.27 5.42 30.74
N ASP A 472 30.51 5.55 30.22
CA ASP A 472 30.99 6.79 29.57
C ASP A 472 30.06 7.26 28.43
N GLU A 473 29.86 8.56 28.34
CA GLU A 473 28.96 9.19 27.36
C GLU A 473 29.28 8.83 25.91
N ASN A 474 30.58 8.57 25.58
CA ASN A 474 30.95 8.17 24.23
C ASN A 474 30.36 6.79 23.85
N TYR A 475 30.38 5.87 24.81
CA TYR A 475 29.79 4.55 24.61
C TYR A 475 28.26 4.62 24.55
N GLN A 476 27.64 5.45 25.42
CA GLN A 476 26.20 5.68 25.37
C GLN A 476 25.78 6.23 23.99
N ARG A 477 26.51 7.24 23.46
CA ARG A 477 26.26 7.77 22.11
C ARG A 477 26.42 6.71 21.02
N GLN A 478 27.37 5.81 21.14
CA GLN A 478 27.55 4.71 20.20
C GLN A 478 26.38 3.71 20.25
N ILE A 479 25.89 3.36 21.45
CA ILE A 479 24.71 2.51 21.63
C ILE A 479 23.49 3.18 21.02
N LEU A 480 23.22 4.44 21.37
CA LEU A 480 22.08 5.20 20.83
C LEU A 480 22.10 5.29 19.30
N ARG A 481 23.29 5.54 18.70
CA ARG A 481 23.43 5.51 17.23
C ARG A 481 23.13 4.13 16.65
N THR A 482 23.54 3.06 17.33
CA THR A 482 23.26 1.70 16.87
C THR A 482 21.75 1.41 16.94
N LEU A 483 21.07 1.86 17.99
CA LEU A 483 19.63 1.72 18.15
C LEU A 483 18.83 2.55 17.12
N MET A 484 19.29 3.77 16.80
CA MET A 484 18.59 4.64 15.85
C MET A 484 18.84 4.29 14.38
N ASN A 485 20.10 3.97 14.05
CA ASN A 485 20.52 3.78 12.65
C ASN A 485 20.62 2.29 12.26
N GLY A 486 20.51 1.39 13.24
CA GLY A 486 20.52 -0.05 13.00
C GLY A 486 19.24 -0.52 12.30
N ARG A 487 19.39 -1.41 11.31
CA ARG A 487 18.23 -2.12 10.74
C ARG A 487 17.84 -3.25 11.70
N HIS A 488 16.99 -2.94 12.68
CA HIS A 488 16.47 -3.93 13.60
C HIS A 488 15.31 -4.70 12.96
N THR A 489 15.42 -6.03 12.94
CA THR A 489 14.36 -6.89 12.39
C THR A 489 13.70 -7.68 13.52
N GLY A 490 12.45 -8.05 13.35
CA GLY A 490 11.69 -8.81 14.31
C GLY A 490 12.05 -10.30 14.39
N VAL A 491 11.50 -10.99 15.34
CA VAL A 491 11.72 -12.43 15.59
C VAL A 491 10.68 -13.32 14.95
N LEU A 492 9.55 -12.76 14.47
CA LEU A 492 8.44 -13.52 13.89
C LEU A 492 8.64 -13.80 12.41
N LEU A 493 8.95 -12.75 11.61
CA LEU A 493 9.07 -12.81 10.16
C LEU A 493 10.42 -12.30 9.64
N ASN A 494 11.28 -11.74 10.51
CA ASN A 494 12.48 -10.98 10.12
C ASN A 494 12.17 -9.69 9.36
N GLU A 495 10.99 -9.14 9.55
CA GLU A 495 10.60 -7.87 8.98
C GLU A 495 11.06 -6.70 9.88
N PRO A 496 11.14 -5.45 9.35
CA PRO A 496 11.62 -4.32 10.13
C PRO A 496 10.78 -4.09 11.40
N LEU A 497 11.47 -3.84 12.51
CA LEU A 497 10.84 -3.40 13.76
C LEU A 497 10.42 -1.93 13.64
N THR A 498 9.27 -1.56 14.18
CA THR A 498 8.75 -0.18 14.17
C THR A 498 7.93 0.12 15.42
N ASP A 499 7.64 1.40 15.63
CA ASP A 499 6.78 1.92 16.70
C ASP A 499 7.26 1.49 18.09
N VAL A 500 8.57 1.63 18.31
CA VAL A 500 9.23 1.30 19.57
C VAL A 500 10.19 2.41 20.02
N ARG A 501 10.26 2.59 21.33
CA ARG A 501 11.29 3.40 21.99
C ARG A 501 12.29 2.49 22.66
N PHE A 502 13.54 2.64 22.33
CA PHE A 502 14.65 2.02 23.05
C PHE A 502 15.12 2.94 24.18
N VAL A 503 15.21 2.43 25.39
CA VAL A 503 15.74 3.13 26.56
C VAL A 503 16.97 2.38 27.04
N LEU A 504 18.15 2.98 26.93
CA LEU A 504 19.37 2.42 27.52
C LEU A 504 19.30 2.61 29.04
N THR A 505 19.13 1.52 29.77
CA THR A 505 19.00 1.54 31.25
C THR A 505 20.34 1.37 31.96
N HIS A 506 21.15 0.41 31.53
CA HIS A 506 22.46 0.11 32.11
C HIS A 506 23.49 -0.27 31.06
N GLY A 507 24.77 -0.12 31.37
CA GLY A 507 25.84 -0.59 30.51
C GLY A 507 27.16 -0.72 31.24
N LYS A 508 28.01 -1.68 30.80
CA LYS A 508 29.34 -1.87 31.38
C LYS A 508 30.39 -1.99 30.30
N SER A 509 31.52 -1.33 30.54
CA SER A 509 32.74 -1.40 29.72
C SER A 509 33.89 -1.96 30.55
N HIS A 510 34.89 -2.49 29.87
CA HIS A 510 36.13 -2.91 30.51
C HIS A 510 37.31 -2.14 29.94
N THR A 511 38.12 -1.49 30.79
CA THR A 511 39.19 -0.54 30.42
C THR A 511 40.25 -1.09 29.47
N LYS A 512 40.44 -2.41 29.39
CA LYS A 512 41.46 -3.07 28.54
C LYS A 512 40.88 -3.92 27.41
N HIS A 513 39.57 -4.22 27.46
CA HIS A 513 38.95 -5.21 26.58
C HIS A 513 37.78 -4.66 25.80
N THR A 514 37.34 -3.43 26.03
CA THR A 514 36.27 -2.84 25.24
C THR A 514 36.82 -2.15 24.01
N GLU A 515 36.44 -2.63 22.84
CA GLU A 515 36.76 -2.03 21.53
C GLU A 515 35.51 -1.40 20.88
N GLY A 516 35.72 -0.48 19.92
CA GLY A 516 34.62 0.33 19.37
C GLY A 516 33.46 -0.43 18.70
N GLY A 517 33.64 -1.68 18.29
CA GLY A 517 32.61 -2.52 17.70
C GLY A 517 31.80 -3.39 18.67
N ASP A 518 32.27 -3.50 19.93
CA ASP A 518 31.70 -4.45 20.90
C ASP A 518 30.31 -4.02 21.36
N PHE A 519 30.13 -2.72 21.62
CA PHE A 519 28.83 -2.16 21.99
C PHE A 519 27.79 -2.33 20.90
N ARG A 520 28.19 -2.24 19.61
CA ARG A 520 27.25 -2.50 18.50
C ARG A 520 26.71 -3.93 18.55
N LYS A 521 27.58 -4.90 18.84
CA LYS A 521 27.18 -6.31 18.95
C LYS A 521 26.32 -6.56 20.17
N ALA A 522 26.74 -6.07 21.33
CA ALA A 522 25.97 -6.20 22.58
C ALA A 522 24.59 -5.53 22.46
N THR A 523 24.51 -4.35 21.84
CA THR A 523 23.23 -3.65 21.61
C THR A 523 22.28 -4.48 20.73
N ASN A 524 22.77 -5.06 19.63
CA ASN A 524 21.93 -5.90 18.77
C ASN A 524 21.47 -7.17 19.50
N LEU A 525 22.31 -7.75 20.36
CA LEU A 525 21.92 -8.87 21.20
C LEU A 525 20.84 -8.47 22.22
N ALA A 526 20.97 -7.29 22.85
CA ALA A 526 19.96 -6.77 23.79
C ALA A 526 18.60 -6.53 23.11
N VAL A 527 18.60 -5.95 21.90
CA VAL A 527 17.37 -5.77 21.12
C VAL A 527 16.71 -7.11 20.78
N ARG A 528 17.52 -8.11 20.42
CA ARG A 528 17.02 -9.43 20.08
C ARG A 528 16.49 -10.16 21.30
N ASP A 529 17.18 -10.03 22.43
CA ASP A 529 16.78 -10.59 23.71
C ASP A 529 15.45 -10.00 24.20
N ALA A 530 15.27 -8.68 24.12
CA ALA A 530 14.01 -8.01 24.42
C ALA A 530 12.84 -8.57 23.57
N GLN A 531 13.05 -8.73 22.26
CA GLN A 531 12.01 -9.28 21.39
C GLN A 531 11.63 -10.72 21.73
N LEU A 532 12.60 -11.55 22.14
CA LEU A 532 12.38 -12.94 22.53
C LEU A 532 11.60 -13.05 23.85
N HIS A 533 11.75 -12.09 24.76
CA HIS A 533 11.03 -12.02 26.02
C HIS A 533 9.74 -11.17 25.93
N GLY A 534 9.53 -10.45 24.84
CA GLY A 534 8.39 -9.56 24.63
C GLY A 534 7.25 -10.19 23.84
N MET A 535 6.07 -9.59 23.95
CA MET A 535 4.93 -9.92 23.08
C MET A 535 5.10 -9.18 21.76
N CYS A 536 5.66 -9.87 20.76
CA CYS A 536 5.78 -9.33 19.40
C CYS A 536 4.46 -9.47 18.63
N ARG A 537 4.19 -8.54 17.73
CA ARG A 537 3.03 -8.52 16.83
C ARG A 537 3.43 -8.17 15.42
N ILE A 538 2.75 -8.76 14.46
CA ILE A 538 2.88 -8.42 13.05
C ILE A 538 1.96 -7.26 12.73
N LEU A 539 2.50 -6.28 12.00
CA LEU A 539 1.77 -5.18 11.40
C LEU A 539 1.73 -5.36 9.89
N GLU A 540 0.58 -5.09 9.28
CA GLU A 540 0.41 -5.06 7.84
C GLU A 540 0.03 -3.66 7.36
N PRO A 541 0.30 -3.30 6.09
CA PRO A 541 -0.08 -2.00 5.55
C PRO A 541 -1.58 -1.93 5.32
N TYR A 542 -2.16 -0.76 5.61
CA TYR A 542 -3.57 -0.43 5.36
C TYR A 542 -3.67 0.74 4.39
N TYR A 543 -4.77 0.78 3.65
CA TYR A 543 -5.20 1.98 2.94
C TYR A 543 -6.30 2.67 3.74
N HIS A 544 -6.21 3.98 3.84
CA HIS A 544 -7.34 4.83 4.14
C HIS A 544 -8.18 4.95 2.86
N ILE A 545 -9.42 4.51 2.93
CA ILE A 545 -10.31 4.50 1.78
C ILE A 545 -11.33 5.61 1.86
N ARG A 546 -11.67 6.15 0.70
CA ARG A 546 -12.81 7.03 0.48
C ARG A 546 -13.61 6.48 -0.70
N LEU A 547 -14.79 5.96 -0.41
CA LEU A 547 -15.65 5.32 -1.40
C LEU A 547 -16.96 6.09 -1.53
N SER A 548 -17.13 6.78 -2.66
CA SER A 548 -18.38 7.43 -3.02
C SER A 548 -19.25 6.48 -3.84
N VAL A 549 -20.47 6.25 -3.39
CA VAL A 549 -21.42 5.37 -4.08
C VAL A 549 -22.86 5.92 -4.05
N PRO A 550 -23.71 5.61 -5.04
CA PRO A 550 -25.14 5.92 -4.99
C PRO A 550 -25.81 5.32 -3.74
N ASN A 551 -26.82 5.99 -3.20
CA ASN A 551 -27.53 5.58 -1.97
C ASN A 551 -28.01 4.13 -1.99
N ASP A 552 -28.48 3.63 -3.14
CA ASP A 552 -28.97 2.26 -3.30
C ASP A 552 -27.86 1.18 -3.27
N LYS A 553 -26.59 1.59 -3.33
CA LYS A 553 -25.41 0.71 -3.31
C LYS A 553 -24.65 0.73 -1.98
N MET A 554 -24.99 1.64 -1.05
CA MET A 554 -24.32 1.79 0.25
C MET A 554 -24.22 0.47 1.02
N GLY A 555 -25.35 -0.28 1.15
CA GLY A 555 -25.35 -1.52 1.93
C GLY A 555 -24.42 -2.59 1.37
N ARG A 556 -24.29 -2.69 0.03
CA ARG A 556 -23.34 -3.58 -0.62
C ARG A 556 -21.91 -3.15 -0.37
N ALA A 557 -21.60 -1.85 -0.55
CA ALA A 557 -20.27 -1.29 -0.32
C ALA A 557 -19.80 -1.54 1.12
N MET A 558 -20.67 -1.28 2.12
CA MET A 558 -20.34 -1.56 3.53
C MET A 558 -20.10 -3.04 3.79
N THR A 559 -20.89 -3.93 3.19
CA THR A 559 -20.70 -5.38 3.34
C THR A 559 -19.38 -5.82 2.70
N ASP A 560 -19.06 -5.35 1.50
CA ASP A 560 -17.81 -5.66 0.82
C ASP A 560 -16.61 -5.23 1.66
N LEU A 561 -16.61 -3.98 2.18
CA LEU A 561 -15.53 -3.45 3.01
C LEU A 561 -15.39 -4.19 4.36
N THR A 562 -16.51 -4.58 4.97
CA THR A 562 -16.48 -5.39 6.20
C THR A 562 -15.90 -6.78 5.95
N ASN A 563 -16.25 -7.42 4.84
CA ASN A 563 -15.69 -8.72 4.44
C ASN A 563 -14.20 -8.65 4.12
N MET A 564 -13.69 -7.48 3.73
CA MET A 564 -12.27 -7.19 3.55
C MET A 564 -11.57 -6.80 4.87
N HIS A 565 -12.18 -7.11 6.03
CA HIS A 565 -11.66 -6.77 7.36
C HIS A 565 -11.41 -5.26 7.58
N GLY A 566 -12.13 -4.42 6.81
CA GLY A 566 -12.02 -2.96 6.92
C GLY A 566 -12.77 -2.42 8.14
N THR A 567 -12.22 -1.37 8.74
CA THR A 567 -12.88 -0.54 9.75
C THR A 567 -13.52 0.65 9.05
N ILE A 568 -14.84 0.80 9.13
CA ILE A 568 -15.58 1.84 8.40
C ILE A 568 -16.09 2.88 9.38
N GLU A 569 -15.92 4.14 9.06
CA GLU A 569 -16.49 5.27 9.77
C GLU A 569 -17.99 5.44 9.46
N PRO A 570 -18.74 6.19 10.28
CA PRO A 570 -20.15 6.45 9.99
C PRO A 570 -20.33 7.09 8.60
N PRO A 571 -21.24 6.57 7.75
CA PRO A 571 -21.44 7.07 6.39
C PRO A 571 -21.82 8.54 6.36
N LEU A 572 -21.22 9.31 5.48
CA LEU A 572 -21.51 10.72 5.25
C LEU A 572 -22.43 10.88 4.04
N GLN A 573 -23.58 11.54 4.24
CA GLN A 573 -24.51 11.84 3.15
C GLN A 573 -23.98 12.99 2.31
N THR A 574 -23.83 12.77 1.01
CA THR A 574 -23.45 13.80 0.03
C THR A 574 -24.63 14.13 -0.90
N ALA A 575 -24.49 15.19 -1.73
CA ALA A 575 -25.53 15.58 -2.69
C ALA A 575 -25.83 14.47 -3.71
N ASP A 576 -24.81 13.71 -4.12
CA ASP A 576 -24.86 12.72 -5.19
C ASP A 576 -24.92 11.25 -4.70
N GLY A 577 -24.87 11.03 -3.37
CA GLY A 577 -24.84 9.67 -2.82
C GLY A 577 -24.36 9.61 -1.38
N VAL A 578 -23.57 8.60 -1.08
CA VAL A 578 -22.95 8.38 0.24
C VAL A 578 -21.46 8.23 0.10
N LEU A 579 -20.71 8.91 0.96
CA LEU A 579 -19.28 8.74 1.14
C LEU A 579 -19.02 7.80 2.34
N LEU A 580 -18.27 6.74 2.10
CA LEU A 580 -17.77 5.81 3.10
C LEU A 580 -16.26 6.03 3.26
N GLU A 581 -15.83 6.26 4.48
CA GLU A 581 -14.41 6.41 4.84
C GLU A 581 -14.02 5.32 5.84
N GLY A 582 -12.72 4.96 5.85
CA GLY A 582 -12.23 3.95 6.77
C GLY A 582 -10.85 3.39 6.40
N LEU A 583 -10.43 2.35 7.12
CA LEU A 583 -9.15 1.67 6.90
C LEU A 583 -9.41 0.23 6.43
N VAL A 584 -8.68 -0.21 5.40
CA VAL A 584 -8.78 -1.59 4.86
C VAL A 584 -7.38 -2.14 4.62
N PRO A 585 -7.11 -3.43 4.98
CA PRO A 585 -5.84 -4.07 4.66
C PRO A 585 -5.53 -4.01 3.16
N VAL A 586 -4.27 -3.69 2.82
CA VAL A 586 -3.82 -3.63 1.42
C VAL A 586 -3.99 -4.99 0.73
N SER A 587 -3.77 -6.08 1.46
CA SER A 587 -3.90 -7.46 0.96
C SER A 587 -5.31 -7.82 0.47
N GLU A 588 -6.36 -7.17 1.00
CA GLU A 588 -7.75 -7.52 0.73
C GLU A 588 -8.42 -6.65 -0.35
N ILE A 589 -7.88 -5.44 -0.61
CA ILE A 589 -8.56 -4.46 -1.49
C ILE A 589 -8.18 -4.58 -2.96
N ALA A 590 -7.28 -5.50 -3.31
CA ALA A 590 -6.82 -5.69 -4.69
C ALA A 590 -7.99 -5.91 -5.66
N GLY A 591 -8.02 -5.11 -6.75
CA GLY A 591 -9.07 -5.19 -7.78
C GLY A 591 -10.46 -4.70 -7.37
N TYR A 592 -10.64 -4.12 -6.18
CA TYR A 592 -11.95 -3.64 -5.71
C TYR A 592 -12.48 -2.47 -6.53
N GLN A 593 -11.61 -1.59 -7.08
CA GLN A 593 -12.01 -0.51 -8.00
C GLN A 593 -12.83 -1.02 -9.19
N ALA A 594 -12.41 -2.12 -9.81
CA ALA A 594 -13.15 -2.71 -10.93
C ALA A 594 -14.53 -3.24 -10.51
N LYS A 595 -14.63 -3.81 -9.30
CA LYS A 595 -15.91 -4.24 -8.72
C LYS A 595 -16.84 -3.05 -8.46
N VAL A 596 -16.32 -1.97 -7.86
CA VAL A 596 -17.06 -0.72 -7.61
C VAL A 596 -17.62 -0.16 -8.91
N THR A 597 -16.78 0.01 -9.92
CA THR A 597 -17.19 0.49 -11.25
C THR A 597 -18.28 -0.40 -11.85
N SER A 598 -18.15 -1.72 -11.72
CA SER A 598 -19.13 -2.67 -12.27
C SER A 598 -20.51 -2.59 -11.60
N TYR A 599 -20.59 -2.62 -10.25
CA TYR A 599 -21.91 -2.64 -9.59
C TYR A 599 -22.58 -1.28 -9.47
N THR A 600 -21.81 -0.19 -9.60
CA THR A 600 -22.35 1.18 -9.61
C THR A 600 -22.65 1.68 -11.02
N GLY A 601 -22.30 0.90 -12.08
CA GLY A 601 -22.43 1.33 -13.47
C GLY A 601 -21.53 2.50 -13.84
N GLY A 602 -20.38 2.63 -13.18
CA GLY A 602 -19.40 3.69 -13.39
C GLY A 602 -19.62 4.95 -12.53
N LEU A 603 -20.67 4.99 -11.69
CA LEU A 603 -20.95 6.14 -10.82
C LEU A 603 -20.16 6.11 -9.50
N GLY A 604 -19.61 4.95 -9.12
CA GLY A 604 -18.83 4.82 -7.89
C GLY A 604 -17.39 5.25 -8.09
N GLN A 605 -16.84 5.98 -7.12
CA GLN A 605 -15.46 6.42 -7.08
C GLN A 605 -14.79 5.87 -5.82
N LEU A 606 -13.69 5.13 -5.98
CA LEU A 606 -12.84 4.65 -4.91
C LEU A 606 -11.53 5.42 -4.93
N SER A 607 -11.18 5.97 -3.80
CA SER A 607 -9.89 6.62 -3.56
C SER A 607 -9.14 5.85 -2.47
N LEU A 608 -7.86 5.61 -2.67
CA LEU A 608 -6.99 4.88 -1.76
C LEU A 608 -5.81 5.78 -1.40
N GLU A 609 -5.57 5.96 -0.12
CA GLU A 609 -4.45 6.72 0.44
C GLU A 609 -3.67 5.80 1.39
N PRO A 610 -2.34 5.93 1.53
CA PRO A 610 -1.60 5.17 2.54
C PRO A 610 -2.17 5.42 3.94
N GLY A 611 -2.62 4.37 4.62
CA GLY A 611 -3.20 4.43 5.96
C GLY A 611 -2.24 3.99 7.07
N GLY A 612 -0.95 3.78 6.72
CA GLY A 612 0.06 3.31 7.68
C GLY A 612 0.00 1.81 7.93
N TYR A 613 0.68 1.39 9.00
CA TYR A 613 0.76 -0.01 9.43
C TYR A 613 -0.13 -0.23 10.65
N HIS A 614 -0.97 -1.27 10.60
CA HIS A 614 -1.88 -1.66 11.68
C HIS A 614 -1.74 -3.15 11.99
N PRO A 615 -2.26 -3.63 13.12
CA PRO A 615 -2.21 -5.04 13.47
C PRO A 615 -2.75 -5.94 12.36
N CYS A 616 -2.00 -6.99 12.02
CA CYS A 616 -2.35 -7.92 10.96
C CYS A 616 -3.65 -8.65 11.28
N HIS A 617 -4.63 -8.62 10.35
CA HIS A 617 -5.95 -9.22 10.56
C HIS A 617 -5.92 -10.76 10.60
N ASN A 618 -4.95 -11.38 9.93
CA ASN A 618 -4.80 -12.84 9.82
C ASN A 618 -3.40 -13.32 10.25
N GLU A 619 -2.86 -12.77 11.34
CA GLU A 619 -1.49 -12.99 11.81
C GLU A 619 -1.11 -14.47 11.92
N ASP A 620 -2.02 -15.33 12.39
CA ASP A 620 -1.74 -16.78 12.55
C ASP A 620 -1.50 -17.45 11.19
N GLU A 621 -2.22 -17.06 10.13
CA GLU A 621 -2.00 -17.59 8.78
C GLU A 621 -0.69 -17.12 8.18
N VAL A 622 -0.33 -15.85 8.40
CA VAL A 622 0.93 -15.28 7.94
C VAL A 622 2.11 -15.99 8.61
N LEU A 623 2.04 -16.23 9.91
CA LEU A 623 3.04 -17.01 10.66
C LEU A 623 3.15 -18.43 10.15
N ALA A 624 2.02 -19.11 9.89
CA ALA A 624 2.01 -20.48 9.38
C ALA A 624 2.64 -20.62 7.98
N ARG A 625 2.60 -19.57 7.17
CA ARG A 625 3.21 -19.54 5.82
C ARG A 625 4.70 -19.16 5.84
N SER A 626 5.20 -18.59 6.94
CA SER A 626 6.58 -18.14 7.08
C SER A 626 7.51 -19.32 7.30
N ASP A 627 8.63 -19.35 6.57
CA ASP A 627 9.75 -20.30 6.78
C ASP A 627 10.84 -19.71 7.71
N TYR A 628 10.64 -18.49 8.23
CA TYR A 628 11.66 -17.84 9.06
C TYR A 628 11.78 -18.51 10.44
N ASN A 629 13.01 -18.75 10.84
CA ASN A 629 13.32 -19.26 12.17
C ASN A 629 14.51 -18.46 12.73
N PHE A 630 14.25 -17.65 13.74
CA PHE A 630 15.26 -16.81 14.40
C PHE A 630 16.44 -17.59 14.98
N ARG A 631 16.24 -18.85 15.36
CA ARG A 631 17.30 -19.73 15.93
C ARG A 631 18.36 -20.11 14.90
N THR A 632 18.00 -20.12 13.63
CA THR A 632 18.88 -20.51 12.51
C THR A 632 19.37 -19.32 11.68
N ASP A 633 19.08 -18.10 12.10
CA ASP A 633 19.47 -16.87 11.39
C ASP A 633 20.91 -16.44 11.81
N PRO A 634 21.92 -16.66 10.96
CA PRO A 634 23.29 -16.28 11.29
C PRO A 634 23.55 -14.77 11.23
N LYS A 635 22.68 -14.01 10.58
CA LYS A 635 22.80 -12.55 10.43
C LYS A 635 22.36 -11.82 11.71
N ASN A 636 21.39 -12.38 12.42
CA ASN A 636 20.82 -11.82 13.64
C ASN A 636 20.98 -12.79 14.80
N PRO A 637 22.19 -12.94 15.38
CA PRO A 637 22.41 -13.83 16.52
C PRO A 637 21.60 -13.35 17.72
N TYR A 638 21.06 -14.28 18.49
CA TYR A 638 20.21 -13.99 19.64
C TYR A 638 20.83 -14.38 20.98
N GLN A 639 21.96 -15.08 20.97
CA GLN A 639 22.61 -15.55 22.19
C GLN A 639 23.78 -14.67 22.58
N SER A 640 23.82 -14.25 23.84
CA SER A 640 24.97 -13.55 24.43
C SER A 640 26.20 -14.45 24.46
N ILE A 641 27.40 -13.85 24.31
CA ILE A 641 28.68 -14.56 24.20
C ILE A 641 29.52 -14.25 25.42
N TYR A 642 29.95 -15.31 26.12
CA TYR A 642 30.78 -15.26 27.32
C TYR A 642 32.19 -15.86 27.09
N VAL A 643 33.21 -15.45 27.93
CA VAL A 643 34.65 -15.84 27.81
C VAL A 643 34.90 -17.32 27.59
N HIS A 644 34.10 -18.20 28.20
CA HIS A 644 34.33 -19.64 28.16
C HIS A 644 33.60 -20.38 27.05
N GLN A 645 33.06 -19.68 26.05
CA GLN A 645 32.21 -20.25 25.00
C GLN A 645 30.98 -21.03 25.55
N GLU A 646 30.71 -20.95 26.82
CA GLU A 646 29.42 -21.33 27.34
C GLU A 646 28.46 -20.23 26.87
N MET A 647 27.74 -20.53 25.82
CA MET A 647 26.57 -19.74 25.47
C MET A 647 25.68 -19.67 26.70
N ALA A 648 25.15 -18.50 27.03
CA ALA A 648 24.16 -18.43 28.09
C ALA A 648 23.14 -19.56 27.85
N PRO A 649 22.83 -20.37 28.83
CA PRO A 649 21.80 -21.37 28.65
C PRO A 649 20.55 -20.59 28.18
N LEU A 650 19.98 -21.04 27.08
CA LEU A 650 18.63 -20.60 26.72
C LEU A 650 17.79 -20.70 27.99
N ASP A 651 17.06 -19.65 28.33
CA ASP A 651 16.09 -19.73 29.42
C ASP A 651 15.33 -21.04 29.21
N PRO A 652 15.34 -21.98 30.19
CA PRO A 652 14.65 -23.27 30.05
C PRO A 652 13.18 -23.08 29.68
N ASP A 653 12.61 -21.95 30.06
CA ASP A 653 11.27 -21.56 29.73
C ASP A 653 11.10 -21.18 28.24
N LEU A 654 12.12 -20.72 27.55
CA LEU A 654 12.10 -20.51 26.09
C LEU A 654 12.07 -21.84 25.33
N ASP A 655 12.74 -22.87 25.79
CA ASP A 655 12.79 -24.19 25.13
C ASP A 655 11.47 -24.98 25.27
N GLY A 656 10.73 -24.77 26.35
CA GLY A 656 9.43 -25.41 26.58
C GLY A 656 8.25 -24.72 25.88
N ARG A 657 8.44 -23.55 25.31
CA ARG A 657 7.38 -22.67 24.77
C ARG A 657 7.26 -22.66 23.25
N HIS A 658 8.22 -23.28 22.56
CA HIS A 658 8.17 -23.44 21.11
C HIS A 658 7.91 -24.90 20.77
N PRO A 659 6.70 -25.27 20.34
CA PRO A 659 6.48 -26.61 19.81
C PRO A 659 7.40 -26.85 18.61
N GLU A 660 7.83 -28.08 18.42
CA GLU A 660 8.77 -28.55 17.38
C GLU A 660 8.34 -28.18 15.93
N ALA A 661 7.14 -27.66 15.76
CA ALA A 661 6.58 -27.18 14.49
C ALA A 661 7.01 -25.77 14.07
N GLY A 662 7.94 -25.11 14.75
CA GLY A 662 8.61 -23.89 14.24
C GLY A 662 7.81 -22.59 14.23
N TYR A 663 6.55 -22.61 14.61
CA TYR A 663 5.66 -21.44 14.57
C TYR A 663 4.96 -21.31 15.90
N GLY A 664 5.35 -20.49 16.73
CA GLY A 664 4.54 -20.37 17.91
C GLY A 664 5.27 -19.73 19.06
N TYR A 665 5.28 -18.46 18.93
CA TYR A 665 5.23 -17.66 20.12
C TYR A 665 3.94 -18.03 20.84
N ASP A 666 4.02 -18.83 21.91
CA ASP A 666 2.93 -18.89 22.87
C ASP A 666 2.87 -17.55 23.60
N ARG A 667 2.07 -16.63 23.08
CA ARG A 667 1.82 -15.29 23.63
C ARG A 667 1.41 -15.31 25.10
N SER A 668 1.12 -16.47 25.67
CA SER A 668 0.56 -16.63 27.01
C SER A 668 1.58 -16.67 28.16
N VAL A 669 2.88 -16.68 27.88
CA VAL A 669 3.86 -17.10 28.89
C VAL A 669 4.89 -16.04 29.28
N TYR A 670 4.92 -14.85 28.64
CA TYR A 670 5.92 -13.84 28.90
C TYR A 670 5.45 -12.64 29.72
N ILE A 671 5.38 -12.85 31.01
CA ILE A 671 5.49 -11.77 32.03
C ILE A 671 6.63 -12.19 32.96
N SER A 672 7.76 -11.48 32.92
CA SER A 672 8.82 -11.72 33.88
C SER A 672 8.28 -11.49 35.29
N ASN A 673 8.51 -12.45 36.19
CA ASN A 673 8.04 -12.42 37.58
C ASN A 673 8.71 -11.31 38.44
N GLU A 674 9.52 -10.42 37.82
CA GLU A 674 10.28 -9.41 38.55
C GLU A 674 9.65 -7.99 38.49
N MET A 675 8.69 -7.75 37.59
CA MET A 675 7.89 -6.52 37.68
C MET A 675 6.72 -6.73 38.61
N GLY A 676 6.89 -6.26 39.85
CA GLY A 676 5.86 -6.34 40.88
C GLY A 676 4.53 -5.77 40.42
N ASN A 677 3.48 -6.58 40.53
CA ASN A 677 2.07 -6.20 40.53
C ASN A 677 1.56 -5.34 39.34
N VAL A 678 1.73 -5.79 38.12
CA VAL A 678 0.85 -5.38 37.02
C VAL A 678 -0.06 -6.55 36.68
N ASN A 679 -1.37 -6.32 36.70
CA ASN A 679 -2.44 -7.31 36.55
C ASN A 679 -2.12 -8.42 35.52
N GLN A 680 -1.86 -9.63 36.01
CA GLN A 680 -1.78 -10.81 35.15
C GLN A 680 -3.11 -10.98 34.40
N PRO A 681 -3.11 -11.22 33.11
CA PRO A 681 -4.32 -11.58 32.41
C PRO A 681 -4.87 -12.90 32.97
N GLN A 682 -6.05 -12.85 33.56
CA GLN A 682 -6.72 -14.04 34.07
C GLN A 682 -7.32 -14.83 32.91
N ARG A 683 -7.11 -16.13 32.90
CA ARG A 683 -7.70 -17.08 31.96
C ARG A 683 -8.84 -17.85 32.62
N ASP A 684 -9.87 -18.18 31.83
CA ASP A 684 -10.92 -19.10 32.26
C ASP A 684 -10.40 -20.56 32.31
N GLN A 685 -11.27 -21.45 32.78
CA GLN A 685 -10.93 -22.88 32.87
C GLN A 685 -10.72 -23.56 31.51
N GLU A 686 -11.01 -22.88 30.41
CA GLU A 686 -10.83 -23.34 29.03
C GLU A 686 -9.65 -22.66 28.32
N GLY A 687 -8.83 -21.86 29.05
CA GLY A 687 -7.61 -21.23 28.55
C GLY A 687 -7.78 -19.91 27.78
N ARG A 688 -8.97 -19.31 27.79
CA ARG A 688 -9.26 -18.03 27.11
C ARG A 688 -8.95 -16.84 28.00
N LEU A 689 -8.42 -15.76 27.41
CA LEU A 689 -8.10 -14.52 28.12
C LEU A 689 -9.36 -13.81 28.62
N ILE A 690 -9.44 -13.55 29.94
CA ILE A 690 -10.49 -12.75 30.55
C ILE A 690 -10.01 -11.30 30.65
N GLY A 691 -10.55 -10.40 29.80
CA GLY A 691 -10.44 -8.95 29.96
C GLY A 691 -9.13 -8.32 29.47
N GLY A 692 -8.68 -8.63 28.26
CA GLY A 692 -7.68 -7.84 27.58
C GLY A 692 -8.30 -6.65 26.87
N SER A 693 -8.29 -5.46 27.51
CA SER A 693 -8.51 -4.23 26.74
C SER A 693 -7.28 -3.98 25.88
N SER A 694 -7.44 -4.06 24.57
CA SER A 694 -6.44 -3.57 23.64
C SER A 694 -6.17 -2.08 23.93
N TRP A 695 -4.94 -1.64 23.84
CA TRP A 695 -4.52 -0.23 24.02
C TRP A 695 -5.20 0.73 23.03
N TRP A 696 -5.95 0.23 22.07
CA TRP A 696 -6.63 0.97 21.01
C TRP A 696 -8.09 1.34 21.32
N SER A 697 -8.62 1.01 22.53
CA SER A 697 -10.02 1.29 22.92
C SER A 697 -10.19 2.30 24.05
N GLU A 698 -9.28 3.26 24.24
CA GLU A 698 -9.51 4.40 25.13
C GLU A 698 -10.20 5.53 24.39
N ASN A 699 -11.50 5.39 24.18
CA ASN A 699 -12.45 6.50 24.15
C ASN A 699 -13.88 5.94 24.25
N ALA A 700 -14.22 5.41 25.41
CA ALA A 700 -15.61 5.24 25.79
C ALA A 700 -15.74 5.52 27.29
N GLU A 701 -16.23 6.73 27.57
CA GLU A 701 -16.50 7.21 28.92
C GLU A 701 -17.50 6.34 29.69
N ASN A 702 -17.09 5.99 30.90
CA ASN A 702 -17.83 5.73 32.12
C ASN A 702 -19.34 6.01 32.08
N LYS A 703 -20.16 4.97 32.30
CA LYS A 703 -21.36 5.06 33.14
C LYS A 703 -21.73 3.70 33.74
N GLY A 704 -21.60 3.61 35.02
CA GLY A 704 -22.32 3.04 36.14
C GLY A 704 -23.04 1.69 36.02
N SER A 705 -22.53 0.78 36.83
CA SER A 705 -23.22 -0.25 37.65
C SER A 705 -24.60 -0.77 37.23
N ASP A 706 -24.74 -2.03 36.93
CA ASP A 706 -25.40 -3.06 37.72
C ASP A 706 -25.40 -4.38 36.96
N GLY A 707 -25.14 -5.46 37.69
CA GLY A 707 -25.01 -6.81 37.16
C GLY A 707 -26.29 -7.35 36.57
N ASN A 708 -26.14 -8.00 35.43
CA ASN A 708 -26.88 -9.20 35.06
C ASN A 708 -26.22 -9.91 33.88
N SER A 709 -26.21 -11.21 33.96
CA SER A 709 -25.74 -12.13 32.93
C SER A 709 -26.36 -11.85 31.58
N TYR A 710 -25.51 -11.71 30.52
CA TYR A 710 -25.96 -11.61 29.16
C TYR A 710 -25.61 -12.85 28.35
N ASP A 711 -26.63 -13.62 28.04
CA ASP A 711 -26.75 -14.40 26.81
C ASP A 711 -26.98 -13.41 25.65
N GLY A 712 -25.97 -13.08 24.90
CA GLY A 712 -25.97 -11.93 23.96
C GLY A 712 -25.85 -12.29 22.49
N TYR A 713 -26.56 -13.29 21.97
CA TYR A 713 -26.69 -13.51 20.52
C TYR A 713 -28.14 -13.50 19.98
N GLY A 714 -29.15 -13.27 20.82
CA GLY A 714 -30.55 -13.22 20.38
C GLY A 714 -31.07 -11.85 19.94
N GLY A 715 -30.35 -10.76 20.19
CA GLY A 715 -30.83 -9.40 19.92
C GLY A 715 -30.56 -8.87 18.50
N LEU A 716 -29.47 -9.27 17.91
CA LEU A 716 -29.07 -8.75 16.59
C LEU A 716 -29.93 -9.23 15.44
N GLU A 717 -30.46 -10.46 15.56
CA GLU A 717 -31.36 -11.05 14.55
C GLU A 717 -32.74 -10.42 14.54
N SER A 718 -33.26 -9.99 15.70
CA SER A 718 -34.56 -9.31 15.80
C SER A 718 -34.48 -7.89 15.24
N ASP A 719 -33.38 -7.20 15.47
CA ASP A 719 -33.19 -5.84 15.00
C ASP A 719 -32.95 -5.77 13.47
N LEU A 720 -32.25 -6.76 12.93
CA LEU A 720 -32.07 -6.91 11.48
C LEU A 720 -33.38 -7.29 10.78
N GLN A 721 -34.24 -8.10 11.42
CA GLN A 721 -35.53 -8.45 10.88
C GLN A 721 -36.52 -7.26 10.92
N GLU A 722 -36.45 -6.43 11.95
CA GLU A 722 -37.27 -5.21 12.06
C GLU A 722 -36.82 -4.14 11.01
N ILE A 723 -35.51 -3.99 10.78
CA ILE A 723 -34.96 -3.13 9.72
C ILE A 723 -35.40 -3.64 8.33
N PHE A 724 -35.37 -4.95 8.10
CA PHE A 724 -35.74 -5.55 6.82
C PHE A 724 -37.26 -5.38 6.55
N GLU A 725 -38.11 -5.60 7.54
CA GLU A 725 -39.58 -5.39 7.41
C GLU A 725 -39.94 -3.91 7.23
N ARG A 726 -39.14 -3.00 7.81
CA ARG A 726 -39.34 -1.55 7.66
C ARG A 726 -38.94 -1.05 6.27
N THR A 727 -37.97 -1.71 5.62
CA THR A 727 -37.40 -1.28 4.32
C THR A 727 -38.18 -1.91 3.14
N TYR A 728 -38.69 -3.15 3.27
CA TYR A 728 -39.30 -3.92 2.17
C TYR A 728 -40.77 -4.32 2.38
N GLY A 729 -41.36 -3.95 3.52
CA GLY A 729 -42.77 -4.27 3.85
C GLY A 729 -42.94 -5.71 4.36
N LYS A 730 -44.05 -5.95 5.11
CA LYS A 730 -44.39 -7.28 5.65
C LYS A 730 -44.68 -8.26 4.52
N ILE A 731 -43.94 -9.35 4.49
CA ILE A 731 -44.19 -10.48 3.59
C ILE A 731 -45.30 -11.36 4.20
N GLU A 732 -46.48 -11.36 3.59
CA GLU A 732 -47.56 -12.31 3.97
C GLU A 732 -47.15 -13.74 3.56
N ARG A 733 -46.96 -14.61 4.55
CA ARG A 733 -46.73 -16.05 4.36
C ARG A 733 -48.02 -16.72 3.86
N LYS A 734 -48.04 -17.24 2.64
CA LYS A 734 -49.02 -18.25 2.23
C LYS A 734 -48.55 -19.61 2.74
N ASP A 735 -49.35 -20.19 3.60
CA ASP A 735 -49.24 -21.59 4.03
C ASP A 735 -49.30 -22.51 2.82
N LEU A 736 -48.19 -23.17 2.52
CA LEU A 736 -48.14 -24.32 1.62
C LEU A 736 -48.14 -25.58 2.50
N GLY A 737 -49.24 -26.28 2.47
CA GLY A 737 -49.55 -27.42 3.31
C GLY A 737 -48.68 -28.65 3.07
N GLN A 738 -48.60 -29.41 4.15
CA GLN A 738 -48.26 -30.80 4.32
C GLN A 738 -46.93 -31.30 3.81
N SER A 739 -45.97 -31.33 4.77
CA SER A 739 -44.74 -32.09 4.72
C SER A 739 -44.97 -33.57 4.98
N TYR A 740 -44.42 -34.44 4.16
CA TYR A 740 -44.25 -35.85 4.49
C TYR A 740 -43.19 -35.97 5.58
N VAL A 741 -43.58 -36.48 6.74
CA VAL A 741 -42.68 -36.86 7.82
C VAL A 741 -42.13 -38.24 7.49
N ILE A 742 -40.82 -38.33 7.22
CA ILE A 742 -40.09 -39.60 7.27
C ILE A 742 -39.37 -39.61 8.62
N GLU A 743 -39.74 -40.53 9.50
CA GLU A 743 -38.98 -40.80 10.73
C GLU A 743 -37.58 -41.29 10.34
N SER A 744 -36.53 -40.53 10.68
CA SER A 744 -35.16 -40.98 10.54
C SER A 744 -34.61 -41.33 11.91
N GLU A 745 -34.19 -42.58 12.06
CA GLU A 745 -33.29 -43.02 13.13
C GLU A 745 -31.97 -42.23 13.05
N LYS A 746 -31.44 -41.86 14.20
CA LYS A 746 -30.18 -41.14 14.34
C LYS A 746 -29.02 -42.00 13.85
N GLU A 747 -28.47 -41.71 12.67
CA GLU A 747 -27.20 -42.20 12.25
C GLU A 747 -26.13 -41.07 12.31
N PRO A 748 -24.82 -41.42 12.51
CA PRO A 748 -23.78 -40.45 12.74
C PRO A 748 -23.43 -39.68 11.47
N GLU A 749 -22.78 -38.51 11.67
CA GLU A 749 -22.33 -37.58 10.63
C GLU A 749 -21.39 -38.25 9.60
N GLU A 750 -21.89 -38.68 8.46
CA GLU A 750 -21.07 -39.19 7.36
C GLU A 750 -20.53 -38.03 6.46
N THR A 751 -19.23 -38.04 6.23
CA THR A 751 -18.59 -37.18 5.20
C THR A 751 -18.89 -37.73 3.81
N VAL A 752 -18.74 -36.93 2.75
CA VAL A 752 -18.94 -37.34 1.34
C VAL A 752 -18.15 -38.60 0.99
N GLU A 753 -16.98 -38.81 1.60
CA GLU A 753 -16.18 -40.03 1.42
C GLU A 753 -16.75 -41.23 2.17
N GLU A 754 -17.33 -41.02 3.36
CA GLU A 754 -17.97 -42.09 4.13
C GLU A 754 -19.26 -42.56 3.45
N ALA A 755 -20.05 -41.61 2.92
CA ALA A 755 -21.23 -41.92 2.11
C ALA A 755 -20.85 -42.68 0.81
N LYS A 756 -19.69 -42.29 0.21
CA LYS A 756 -19.16 -42.97 -0.96
C LYS A 756 -18.57 -44.35 -0.62
N ALA A 757 -17.85 -44.50 0.50
CA ALA A 757 -17.31 -45.76 1.00
C ALA A 757 -18.45 -46.72 1.39
N SER A 758 -19.50 -46.20 2.03
CA SER A 758 -20.71 -46.96 2.40
C SER A 758 -21.43 -47.49 1.14
N TYR A 759 -21.58 -46.63 0.13
CA TYR A 759 -22.19 -47.04 -1.15
C TYR A 759 -21.36 -48.06 -1.92
N LEU A 760 -20.04 -47.90 -2.00
CA LEU A 760 -19.14 -48.84 -2.68
C LEU A 760 -19.05 -50.19 -1.95
N ALA A 761 -19.11 -50.20 -0.61
CA ALA A 761 -19.16 -51.43 0.19
C ALA A 761 -20.50 -52.21 -0.03
N ALA A 762 -21.61 -51.50 -0.27
CA ALA A 762 -22.87 -52.12 -0.58
C ALA A 762 -22.97 -52.68 -2.01
N HIS A 763 -22.10 -52.26 -2.94
CA HIS A 763 -22.15 -52.63 -4.36
C HIS A 763 -20.79 -53.19 -4.91
N PRO A 764 -20.30 -54.33 -4.46
CA PRO A 764 -18.97 -54.88 -4.77
C PRO A 764 -18.72 -55.18 -6.26
N LYS A 765 -19.75 -55.30 -7.07
CA LYS A 765 -19.60 -55.53 -8.53
C LYS A 765 -19.10 -54.32 -9.31
N GLU A 766 -19.27 -53.12 -8.74
CA GLU A 766 -18.75 -51.91 -9.36
C GLU A 766 -17.25 -51.69 -9.07
N VAL A 767 -16.73 -52.20 -7.97
CA VAL A 767 -15.32 -52.14 -7.62
C VAL A 767 -14.49 -52.98 -8.59
N GLU A 768 -14.95 -54.18 -8.93
CA GLU A 768 -14.27 -55.08 -9.89
C GLU A 768 -14.23 -54.53 -11.34
N ARG A 769 -15.12 -53.65 -11.70
CA ARG A 769 -15.18 -53.02 -13.03
C ARG A 769 -14.15 -51.86 -13.13
N ARG A 770 -13.80 -51.21 -12.04
CA ARG A 770 -12.79 -50.11 -11.98
C ARG A 770 -11.37 -50.61 -11.87
N GLU A 771 -11.08 -51.75 -11.21
CA GLU A 771 -9.75 -52.31 -11.05
C GLU A 771 -9.14 -52.91 -12.33
N LYS A 772 -9.93 -53.11 -13.39
CA LYS A 772 -9.45 -53.70 -14.68
C LYS A 772 -8.94 -52.68 -15.70
N ARG A 773 -8.81 -51.40 -15.37
CA ARG A 773 -8.15 -50.38 -16.25
C ARG A 773 -6.70 -50.18 -15.84
N ASN A 774 -5.82 -50.37 -16.82
CA ASN A 774 -4.33 -50.37 -16.76
C ASN A 774 -3.70 -49.29 -15.85
N PRO A 775 -2.64 -49.59 -15.07
CA PRO A 775 -2.00 -48.69 -14.09
C PRO A 775 -0.99 -47.69 -14.67
N ALA A 776 -0.89 -47.47 -15.98
CA ALA A 776 0.17 -46.67 -16.60
C ALA A 776 -0.17 -45.18 -16.86
N GLN A 777 -1.38 -44.71 -16.53
CA GLN A 777 -1.73 -43.28 -16.54
C GLN A 777 -2.71 -43.00 -15.37
N ALA A 778 -2.19 -42.61 -14.24
CA ALA A 778 -3.00 -42.06 -13.16
C ALA A 778 -3.61 -40.71 -13.65
N LYS A 779 -4.76 -40.75 -14.32
CA LYS A 779 -5.59 -39.56 -14.56
C LYS A 779 -6.01 -39.01 -13.21
N ARG A 780 -5.74 -37.74 -12.97
CA ARG A 780 -6.28 -36.99 -11.84
C ARG A 780 -7.79 -37.15 -11.85
N LYS A 781 -8.39 -37.44 -10.72
CA LYS A 781 -9.87 -37.47 -10.58
C LYS A 781 -10.40 -36.06 -10.78
N ARG A 782 -11.52 -35.94 -11.51
CA ARG A 782 -12.16 -34.65 -11.75
C ARG A 782 -13.45 -34.57 -10.95
N TYR A 783 -13.58 -33.51 -10.15
CA TYR A 783 -14.78 -33.20 -9.39
C TYR A 783 -15.44 -31.92 -9.92
N VAL A 784 -16.78 -31.91 -9.98
CA VAL A 784 -17.57 -30.74 -10.36
C VAL A 784 -18.59 -30.49 -9.26
N LEU A 785 -18.37 -29.44 -8.48
CA LEU A 785 -19.30 -28.98 -7.45
C LEU A 785 -20.23 -27.91 -8.06
N VAL A 786 -21.52 -28.04 -7.84
CA VAL A 786 -22.52 -27.16 -8.46
C VAL A 786 -23.43 -26.56 -7.41
N ASP A 787 -23.51 -25.24 -7.34
CA ASP A 787 -24.59 -24.56 -6.62
C ASP A 787 -25.87 -24.67 -7.41
N GLY A 788 -26.76 -25.56 -6.94
CA GLY A 788 -27.96 -25.92 -7.67
C GLY A 788 -28.97 -24.79 -7.84
N TYR A 789 -29.18 -23.96 -6.82
CA TYR A 789 -30.10 -22.84 -6.95
C TYR A 789 -29.50 -21.69 -7.74
N ASN A 790 -28.24 -21.40 -7.61
CA ASN A 790 -27.58 -20.40 -8.41
C ASN A 790 -27.67 -20.72 -9.91
N VAL A 791 -27.43 -21.98 -10.27
CA VAL A 791 -27.57 -22.45 -11.66
C VAL A 791 -29.03 -22.38 -12.14
N ILE A 792 -30.03 -22.81 -11.33
CA ILE A 792 -31.45 -22.72 -11.72
C ILE A 792 -31.87 -21.27 -11.96
N TYR A 793 -31.43 -20.32 -11.13
CA TYR A 793 -31.79 -18.91 -11.29
C TYR A 793 -31.10 -18.25 -12.50
N GLN A 794 -29.93 -18.71 -12.89
CA GLN A 794 -29.14 -18.11 -13.97
C GLN A 794 -29.41 -18.73 -15.35
N MET A 795 -29.92 -19.98 -15.42
CA MET A 795 -30.28 -20.65 -16.66
C MET A 795 -31.76 -20.38 -17.03
N PRO A 796 -32.03 -19.66 -18.16
CA PRO A 796 -33.40 -19.25 -18.54
C PRO A 796 -34.40 -20.40 -18.62
N GLU A 797 -33.97 -21.55 -19.18
CA GLU A 797 -34.83 -22.75 -19.30
C GLU A 797 -35.28 -23.29 -17.93
N LEU A 798 -34.33 -23.40 -16.99
CA LEU A 798 -34.62 -23.92 -15.64
C LEU A 798 -35.38 -22.90 -14.79
N TYR A 799 -35.06 -21.63 -14.94
CA TYR A 799 -35.80 -20.56 -14.26
C TYR A 799 -37.26 -20.50 -14.71
N HIS A 800 -37.55 -20.59 -16.01
CA HIS A 800 -38.90 -20.61 -16.55
C HIS A 800 -39.67 -21.85 -16.03
N LEU A 801 -39.01 -23.01 -16.03
CA LEU A 801 -39.60 -24.25 -15.49
C LEU A 801 -39.91 -24.13 -14.00
N SER A 802 -39.05 -23.41 -13.22
CA SER A 802 -39.31 -23.18 -11.79
C SER A 802 -40.53 -22.30 -11.54
N GLN A 803 -40.85 -21.36 -12.45
CA GLN A 803 -42.01 -20.49 -12.36
C GLN A 803 -43.32 -21.22 -12.80
N GLU A 804 -43.24 -22.11 -13.78
CA GLU A 804 -44.40 -22.80 -14.34
C GLU A 804 -44.79 -24.07 -13.55
N ALA A 805 -43.81 -24.91 -13.23
CA ALA A 805 -44.03 -26.24 -12.63
C ALA A 805 -43.43 -26.40 -11.22
N GLY A 806 -42.78 -25.34 -10.69
CA GLY A 806 -42.18 -25.31 -9.36
C GLY A 806 -40.71 -25.76 -9.34
N PHE A 807 -40.04 -25.44 -8.19
CA PHE A 807 -38.59 -25.72 -8.02
C PHE A 807 -38.26 -27.22 -8.04
N ASP A 808 -39.19 -28.12 -7.69
CA ASP A 808 -38.93 -29.56 -7.74
C ASP A 808 -38.75 -30.04 -9.17
N ALA A 809 -39.55 -29.54 -10.11
CA ALA A 809 -39.42 -29.86 -11.54
C ALA A 809 -38.10 -29.29 -12.11
N ALA A 810 -37.70 -28.07 -11.73
CA ALA A 810 -36.45 -27.45 -12.15
C ALA A 810 -35.23 -28.19 -11.56
N ARG A 811 -35.29 -28.65 -10.29
CA ARG A 811 -34.26 -29.50 -9.69
C ARG A 811 -34.10 -30.81 -10.43
N GLY A 812 -35.22 -31.53 -10.68
CA GLY A 812 -35.22 -32.78 -11.45
C GLY A 812 -34.58 -32.61 -12.83
N ARG A 813 -34.95 -31.56 -13.54
CA ARG A 813 -34.37 -31.23 -14.86
C ARG A 813 -32.86 -30.92 -14.80
N LEU A 814 -32.41 -30.16 -13.80
CA LEU A 814 -30.97 -29.92 -13.59
C LEU A 814 -30.19 -31.21 -13.31
N LEU A 815 -30.74 -32.07 -12.47
CA LEU A 815 -30.16 -33.39 -12.13
C LEU A 815 -30.01 -34.29 -13.34
N ASP A 816 -30.99 -34.32 -14.24
CA ASP A 816 -30.93 -35.08 -15.50
C ASP A 816 -29.83 -34.54 -16.43
N LEU A 817 -29.68 -33.19 -16.51
CA LEU A 817 -28.61 -32.56 -17.28
C LEU A 817 -27.22 -32.89 -16.72
N LEU A 818 -27.07 -32.86 -15.38
CA LEU A 818 -25.83 -33.21 -14.69
C LEU A 818 -25.48 -34.70 -14.82
N ALA A 819 -26.46 -35.61 -14.79
CA ALA A 819 -26.23 -37.03 -14.98
C ALA A 819 -25.68 -37.33 -16.40
N ASN A 820 -26.21 -36.63 -17.42
CA ASN A 820 -25.68 -36.72 -18.78
C ASN A 820 -24.28 -36.16 -18.89
N TYR A 821 -24.02 -35.01 -18.26
CA TYR A 821 -22.72 -34.35 -18.24
C TYR A 821 -21.63 -35.23 -17.58
N GLN A 822 -21.96 -35.81 -16.42
CA GLN A 822 -21.06 -36.72 -15.70
C GLN A 822 -20.70 -37.96 -16.52
N GLY A 823 -21.71 -38.55 -17.18
CA GLY A 823 -21.50 -39.73 -18.03
C GLY A 823 -20.63 -39.47 -19.22
N TYR A 824 -20.68 -38.26 -19.80
CA TYR A 824 -19.88 -37.86 -20.96
C TYR A 824 -18.43 -37.50 -20.64
N LEU A 825 -18.20 -36.80 -19.54
CA LEU A 825 -16.88 -36.24 -19.19
C LEU A 825 -16.06 -37.08 -18.20
N ASP A 826 -16.57 -38.21 -17.72
CA ASP A 826 -15.91 -39.08 -16.72
C ASP A 826 -15.45 -38.26 -15.48
N CYS A 827 -16.38 -37.49 -14.90
CA CYS A 827 -16.17 -36.66 -13.70
C CYS A 827 -17.13 -37.10 -12.59
N GLU A 828 -16.90 -36.68 -11.36
CA GLU A 828 -17.83 -36.83 -10.24
C GLU A 828 -18.55 -35.51 -10.00
N CYS A 829 -19.88 -35.47 -10.15
CA CYS A 829 -20.69 -34.28 -9.94
C CYS A 829 -21.36 -34.32 -8.56
N ILE A 830 -21.24 -33.21 -7.83
CA ILE A 830 -21.88 -32.97 -6.53
C ILE A 830 -22.70 -31.69 -6.67
N VAL A 831 -24.03 -31.78 -6.60
CA VAL A 831 -24.87 -30.59 -6.60
C VAL A 831 -25.39 -30.33 -5.20
N VAL A 832 -25.28 -29.06 -4.79
CA VAL A 832 -25.69 -28.60 -3.45
C VAL A 832 -26.90 -27.71 -3.58
N PHE A 833 -27.96 -28.03 -2.82
CA PHE A 833 -29.17 -27.23 -2.70
C PHE A 833 -29.30 -26.65 -1.30
N ASP A 834 -29.52 -25.37 -1.25
CA ASP A 834 -29.65 -24.62 -0.02
C ASP A 834 -30.97 -24.92 0.70
N ALA A 835 -30.92 -25.49 1.88
CA ALA A 835 -32.05 -25.83 2.73
C ALA A 835 -31.98 -25.23 4.14
N TYR A 836 -31.10 -24.25 4.38
CA TYR A 836 -30.79 -23.70 5.71
C TYR A 836 -31.98 -23.03 6.41
N LYS A 837 -33.04 -22.63 5.68
CA LYS A 837 -34.26 -22.01 6.24
C LYS A 837 -35.30 -23.00 6.78
N VAL A 838 -35.06 -24.28 6.61
CA VAL A 838 -35.97 -25.32 7.11
C VAL A 838 -35.58 -25.69 8.53
N LYS A 839 -36.39 -25.24 9.53
CA LYS A 839 -36.12 -25.50 10.94
C LYS A 839 -36.12 -27.02 11.21
N GLY A 840 -35.04 -27.47 11.91
CA GLY A 840 -34.89 -28.89 12.26
C GLY A 840 -34.42 -29.78 11.10
N ASN A 841 -33.94 -29.20 10.00
CA ASN A 841 -33.41 -29.98 8.89
C ASN A 841 -32.00 -30.49 9.22
N PRO A 842 -31.76 -31.80 9.37
CA PRO A 842 -30.45 -32.34 9.67
C PRO A 842 -29.49 -32.32 8.46
N GLY A 843 -29.94 -31.89 7.30
CA GLY A 843 -29.27 -32.09 6.02
C GLY A 843 -29.49 -33.50 5.48
N SER A 844 -29.37 -33.68 4.19
CA SER A 844 -29.47 -35.01 3.56
C SER A 844 -28.58 -35.08 2.33
N THR A 845 -28.01 -36.26 2.11
CA THR A 845 -27.25 -36.56 0.89
C THR A 845 -27.92 -37.76 0.21
N MET A 846 -28.22 -37.60 -1.08
CA MET A 846 -28.82 -38.66 -1.88
C MET A 846 -28.09 -38.77 -3.23
N LYS A 847 -28.34 -39.85 -3.96
CA LYS A 847 -27.75 -40.05 -5.29
C LYS A 847 -28.89 -40.04 -6.33
N TRP A 848 -28.69 -39.26 -7.41
CA TRP A 848 -29.57 -39.22 -8.58
C TRP A 848 -28.82 -39.72 -9.80
N GLY A 849 -29.03 -40.97 -10.19
CA GLY A 849 -28.17 -41.64 -11.16
C GLY A 849 -26.76 -41.80 -10.59
N GLU A 850 -25.78 -41.14 -11.19
CA GLU A 850 -24.38 -41.06 -10.70
C GLU A 850 -24.05 -39.75 -10.00
N VAL A 851 -24.98 -38.77 -9.98
CA VAL A 851 -24.78 -37.42 -9.38
C VAL A 851 -25.07 -37.47 -7.89
N TYR A 852 -24.22 -36.91 -7.05
CA TYR A 852 -24.43 -36.72 -5.64
C TYR A 852 -25.23 -35.42 -5.40
N VAL A 853 -26.37 -35.53 -4.68
CA VAL A 853 -27.24 -34.41 -4.37
C VAL A 853 -27.19 -34.15 -2.87
N VAL A 854 -26.82 -32.95 -2.47
CA VAL A 854 -26.70 -32.53 -1.08
C VAL A 854 -27.73 -31.45 -0.78
N TYR A 855 -28.49 -31.61 0.30
CA TYR A 855 -29.30 -30.57 0.90
C TYR A 855 -28.62 -30.10 2.18
N THR A 856 -28.38 -28.81 2.29
CA THR A 856 -27.65 -28.24 3.45
C THR A 856 -28.46 -28.34 4.74
N ARG A 857 -27.77 -28.32 5.88
CA ARG A 857 -28.36 -28.33 7.22
C ARG A 857 -28.97 -26.96 7.58
N GLU A 858 -29.75 -26.93 8.66
CA GLU A 858 -30.15 -25.67 9.29
C GLU A 858 -28.90 -24.82 9.59
N ALA A 859 -28.95 -23.53 9.25
CA ALA A 859 -27.84 -22.57 9.39
C ALA A 859 -26.55 -22.81 8.53
N GLN A 860 -26.61 -23.72 7.55
CA GLN A 860 -25.53 -23.93 6.60
C GLN A 860 -25.97 -23.54 5.19
N THR A 861 -25.22 -22.63 4.53
CA THR A 861 -25.47 -22.25 3.13
C THR A 861 -24.82 -23.24 2.16
N ALA A 862 -25.30 -23.25 0.91
CA ALA A 862 -24.66 -24.03 -0.17
C ALA A 862 -23.21 -23.63 -0.35
N ASP A 863 -22.91 -22.33 -0.33
CA ASP A 863 -21.55 -21.77 -0.44
C ASP A 863 -20.62 -22.34 0.61
N ALA A 864 -21.00 -22.27 1.90
CA ALA A 864 -20.20 -22.81 3.01
C ALA A 864 -19.99 -24.34 2.92
N TYR A 865 -20.92 -25.06 2.31
CA TYR A 865 -20.74 -26.50 2.06
C TYR A 865 -19.75 -26.74 0.91
N ILE A 866 -19.86 -26.01 -0.21
CA ILE A 866 -19.01 -26.14 -1.39
C ILE A 866 -17.56 -25.78 -1.04
N GLU A 867 -17.35 -24.71 -0.28
CA GLU A 867 -16.04 -24.31 0.22
C GLU A 867 -15.37 -25.44 1.03
N ARG A 868 -16.07 -25.96 2.03
CA ARG A 868 -15.57 -27.06 2.86
C ARG A 868 -15.30 -28.32 2.05
N ALA A 869 -16.18 -28.67 1.11
CA ALA A 869 -16.00 -29.83 0.25
C ALA A 869 -14.79 -29.66 -0.67
N THR A 870 -14.58 -28.47 -1.21
CA THR A 870 -13.42 -28.11 -2.04
C THR A 870 -12.12 -28.26 -1.24
N HIS A 871 -12.08 -27.73 -0.03
CA HIS A 871 -10.93 -27.84 0.88
C HIS A 871 -10.62 -29.31 1.22
N VAL A 872 -11.61 -30.10 1.59
CA VAL A 872 -11.42 -31.53 1.94
C VAL A 872 -10.93 -32.34 0.75
N ILE A 873 -11.46 -32.11 -0.46
CA ILE A 873 -11.05 -32.83 -1.67
C ILE A 873 -9.64 -32.43 -2.08
N ALA A 874 -9.30 -31.13 -2.05
CA ALA A 874 -7.98 -30.62 -2.40
C ALA A 874 -6.86 -31.16 -1.51
N HIS A 875 -7.12 -31.32 -0.20
CA HIS A 875 -6.13 -31.78 0.78
C HIS A 875 -5.97 -33.30 0.84
N ARG A 876 -6.94 -34.08 0.38
CA ARG A 876 -6.88 -35.56 0.45
C ARG A 876 -6.47 -36.24 -0.86
N GLU A 877 -6.74 -35.66 -2.00
CA GLU A 877 -6.45 -36.26 -3.31
C GLU A 877 -5.84 -35.23 -4.28
N THR A 878 -4.90 -35.61 -5.14
CA THR A 878 -4.50 -34.84 -6.31
C THR A 878 -5.65 -34.86 -7.34
N ALA A 879 -6.63 -33.96 -7.14
CA ALA A 879 -7.85 -33.87 -7.91
C ALA A 879 -7.86 -32.59 -8.78
N ASP A 880 -8.61 -32.66 -9.90
CA ASP A 880 -8.96 -31.48 -10.70
C ASP A 880 -10.39 -31.07 -10.30
N ILE A 881 -10.51 -29.98 -9.53
CA ILE A 881 -11.77 -29.53 -8.94
C ILE A 881 -12.30 -28.34 -9.76
N ALA A 882 -13.56 -28.41 -10.17
CA ALA A 882 -14.28 -27.30 -10.78
C ALA A 882 -15.51 -26.94 -9.95
N VAL A 883 -15.77 -25.64 -9.72
CA VAL A 883 -16.92 -25.15 -9.00
C VAL A 883 -17.76 -24.29 -9.92
N VAL A 884 -19.05 -24.60 -9.97
CA VAL A 884 -20.05 -23.92 -10.82
C VAL A 884 -20.90 -23.02 -9.94
N THR A 885 -20.63 -21.74 -9.98
CA THR A 885 -21.40 -20.70 -9.28
C THR A 885 -21.26 -19.36 -10.00
N SER A 886 -22.26 -18.51 -9.91
CA SER A 886 -22.18 -17.11 -10.38
C SER A 886 -22.12 -16.12 -9.21
N ASP A 887 -22.08 -16.59 -7.97
CA ASP A 887 -21.86 -15.72 -6.83
C ASP A 887 -20.40 -15.26 -6.78
N GLY A 888 -20.17 -13.92 -6.67
CA GLY A 888 -18.84 -13.32 -6.75
C GLY A 888 -17.98 -13.61 -5.52
N ALA A 889 -18.59 -13.81 -4.35
CA ALA A 889 -17.87 -14.10 -3.12
C ALA A 889 -17.33 -15.53 -3.10
N GLU A 890 -18.17 -16.51 -3.44
CA GLU A 890 -17.83 -17.95 -3.55
C GLU A 890 -16.75 -18.20 -4.62
N GLN A 891 -16.75 -17.40 -5.69
CA GLN A 891 -15.80 -17.51 -6.78
C GLN A 891 -14.34 -17.20 -6.37
N MET A 892 -14.11 -16.32 -5.38
CA MET A 892 -12.77 -15.97 -4.90
C MET A 892 -12.23 -17.00 -3.91
N ILE A 893 -13.05 -17.47 -2.99
CA ILE A 893 -12.65 -18.47 -1.99
C ILE A 893 -12.21 -19.75 -2.70
N VAL A 894 -12.98 -20.17 -3.69
CA VAL A 894 -12.70 -21.37 -4.49
C VAL A 894 -11.42 -21.27 -5.32
N ALA A 895 -11.11 -20.07 -5.84
CA ALA A 895 -9.86 -19.84 -6.59
C ALA A 895 -8.61 -19.89 -5.68
N GLY A 896 -8.74 -19.48 -4.41
CA GLY A 896 -7.67 -19.60 -3.41
C GLY A 896 -7.27 -21.04 -3.07
N GLU A 897 -8.21 -21.99 -3.17
CA GLU A 897 -8.01 -23.42 -2.94
C GLU A 897 -7.49 -24.18 -4.19
N GLY A 898 -7.20 -23.48 -5.28
CA GLY A 898 -6.69 -24.09 -6.51
C GLY A 898 -7.75 -24.79 -7.38
N ALA A 899 -9.04 -24.56 -7.12
CA ALA A 899 -10.14 -25.09 -7.92
C ALA A 899 -10.46 -24.18 -9.12
N ARG A 900 -10.83 -24.77 -10.25
CA ARG A 900 -11.23 -24.05 -11.45
C ARG A 900 -12.66 -23.57 -11.35
N ARG A 901 -12.87 -22.28 -11.50
CA ARG A 901 -14.17 -21.65 -11.55
C ARG A 901 -14.83 -21.84 -12.91
N ILE A 902 -16.16 -22.09 -12.92
CA ILE A 902 -17.03 -22.07 -14.08
C ILE A 902 -18.26 -21.21 -13.74
N SER A 903 -18.52 -20.14 -14.47
CA SER A 903 -19.76 -19.38 -14.26
C SER A 903 -20.98 -20.18 -14.75
N SER A 904 -22.16 -19.91 -14.18
CA SER A 904 -23.39 -20.62 -14.57
C SER A 904 -23.71 -20.48 -16.07
N ARG A 905 -23.32 -19.36 -16.71
CA ARG A 905 -23.48 -19.16 -18.16
C ARG A 905 -22.50 -20.00 -18.98
N GLU A 906 -21.25 -20.09 -18.56
CA GLU A 906 -20.25 -20.96 -19.20
C GLU A 906 -20.66 -22.41 -19.06
N PHE A 907 -21.17 -22.76 -17.89
CA PHE A 907 -21.66 -24.11 -17.60
C PHE A 907 -22.91 -24.46 -18.43
N GLU A 908 -23.84 -23.54 -18.63
CA GLU A 908 -24.97 -23.71 -19.53
C GLU A 908 -24.51 -24.03 -20.96
N ALA A 909 -23.55 -23.27 -21.50
CA ALA A 909 -23.02 -23.51 -22.83
C ALA A 909 -22.32 -24.88 -22.92
N GLU A 910 -21.61 -25.28 -21.85
CA GLU A 910 -20.94 -26.58 -21.77
C GLU A 910 -21.95 -27.74 -21.68
N LEU A 911 -23.02 -27.60 -20.88
CA LEU A 911 -24.12 -28.56 -20.81
C LEU A 911 -24.85 -28.73 -22.13
N GLN A 912 -25.15 -27.64 -22.84
CA GLN A 912 -25.79 -27.69 -24.16
C GLN A 912 -24.90 -28.36 -25.20
N ARG A 913 -23.58 -28.10 -25.20
CA ARG A 913 -22.61 -28.75 -26.08
C ARG A 913 -22.55 -30.25 -25.79
N VAL A 914 -22.41 -30.68 -24.56
CA VAL A 914 -22.30 -32.07 -24.14
C VAL A 914 -23.57 -32.84 -24.48
N ASN A 915 -24.76 -32.26 -24.23
CA ASN A 915 -26.05 -32.87 -24.56
C ASN A 915 -26.24 -33.01 -26.10
N GLY A 916 -25.79 -32.00 -26.89
CA GLY A 916 -25.83 -32.05 -28.34
C GLY A 916 -24.91 -33.15 -28.94
N GLU A 917 -23.68 -33.19 -28.47
CA GLU A 917 -22.67 -34.20 -28.91
C GLU A 917 -23.04 -35.63 -28.45
N GLY A 918 -23.61 -35.77 -27.23
CA GLY A 918 -24.11 -37.07 -26.71
C GLY A 918 -25.27 -37.61 -27.52
N MET A 919 -26.24 -36.75 -27.91
CA MET A 919 -27.36 -37.15 -28.81
C MET A 919 -26.89 -37.55 -30.21
N ASP A 920 -25.91 -36.86 -30.74
CA ASP A 920 -25.31 -37.23 -32.06
C ASP A 920 -24.49 -38.53 -31.99
N ALA A 921 -23.77 -38.76 -30.90
CA ALA A 921 -23.07 -40.05 -30.68
C ALA A 921 -24.09 -41.23 -30.55
N PHE A 922 -25.18 -40.98 -29.83
CA PHE A 922 -26.24 -41.98 -29.66
C PHE A 922 -26.98 -42.28 -30.99
N ARG A 923 -27.20 -41.24 -31.83
CA ARG A 923 -27.73 -41.41 -33.19
C ARG A 923 -26.81 -42.20 -34.10
N ARG A 924 -25.49 -42.03 -34.01
CA ARG A 924 -24.45 -42.79 -34.76
C ARG A 924 -24.35 -44.23 -34.27
N MET A 925 -24.61 -44.55 -33.01
CA MET A 925 -24.64 -45.94 -32.51
C MET A 925 -25.92 -46.68 -32.87
N LYS A 926 -27.01 -45.96 -33.22
CA LYS A 926 -28.27 -46.58 -33.70
C LYS A 926 -28.35 -46.77 -35.21
N GLN A 927 -27.43 -46.19 -35.98
CA GLN A 927 -27.21 -46.46 -37.39
C GLN A 927 -26.12 -47.55 -37.59
#